data_7d7c437b8273c5efc52d841b65e7dc44
#
_entry.id   7d7c437b8273c5efc52d841b65e7dc44
#
_cell.length_a   1.000
_cell.length_b   1.000
_cell.length_c   1.000
_cell.angle_alpha   90.00
_cell.angle_beta   90.00
_cell.angle_gamma   90.00
#
_symmetry.space_group_name_H-M   'P 1'
#
loop_
_entity.id
_entity.type
_entity.pdbx_description
1 polymer ?
#
loop_
_entity_poly.entity_id
_entity_poly.type
_entity_poly.pdbx_seq_one_letter_code
_entity_poly.pdbx_strand_id
1 'polypeptide(L)'
;MEPKFHFIISLYILLTLLNSILNLNLSTGNFRFVISSEETTQVKLAAEKMINDCNKVLDFKPEISQFANAAKGVDIVILNYSTEKGKAFIEENKLRPLKGEWESHRLYVSPEENRIYVYGYDMRGTIFAIYTFSEKILGVPPLWYWSSWEPQKHTTINIPDDFDESFDSPKVRYRAWFPNDCDLFIPWYKNNDSRKEAWLETLLRLKLNCVEVEGGVLFDGNIGLNDDCKRLQKFGIVMTSHHHTPLAGGFVHWEEFWKGVKKTNVPKLTVESEEGKNNIYTFYQHCIDCIKAAKIDYIWLIGFRGSGDHPFWELGDNGIVVGGDPGNDKERGEIINSMTEKMYEMIKTTMGDNNPFVRMTFYNELSNLMAEGFLNPPSGENVLWTYVAARRDHYPSKDLRQHNNPNVKVGLYMNFQFTSTGSHLAPAEGPWKMEYNYRYAMSKAPLQFSVVNMGNLKEHLAEASLNAALLYFWDNYSTDDFLVKYCAMYFGKENAKEIAQLYHDYYYSYWNQKESDFENMPRQYIFQDLRYGLSFSEISNNWANGKINFFDDEKFNIGNHDNELNDLIKGMGKSAKSFTDVLYRADIINKKVESRYKTLFNDNFLQYVRFMAGISQSLFHFAYASKNSEDRNGHGGAAIGLYAQGQRALFNSQHGEFSNWINDASGAKFGIGSRYSSITKRVKMEDCKFNAGTKNTNTYTYTESPGTGVFDILIKIQQLQINGYLLK
;
A
#
# COMPACT_ATOMS: atom_id res chain seq x y z
N MET A 1 43.91 28.21 -52.14
CA MET A 1 43.69 27.38 -50.90
C MET A 1 42.24 27.37 -50.43
N GLU A 2 41.25 27.57 -51.26
CA GLU A 2 39.84 27.71 -50.86
C GLU A 2 38.83 26.60 -51.26
N PRO A 3 39.08 25.64 -52.15
CA PRO A 3 38.02 24.65 -52.43
C PRO A 3 37.98 23.47 -51.44
N LYS A 4 39.07 23.20 -50.66
CA LYS A 4 39.08 22.06 -49.72
C LYS A 4 38.32 22.36 -48.41
N PHE A 5 38.22 23.61 -48.02
CA PHE A 5 37.52 23.98 -46.78
C PHE A 5 35.99 23.90 -46.90
N HIS A 6 35.47 24.25 -48.05
CA HIS A 6 34.03 24.18 -48.37
C HIS A 6 33.54 22.72 -48.50
N PHE A 7 34.40 21.81 -48.99
CA PHE A 7 34.05 20.41 -49.14
C PHE A 7 34.03 19.69 -47.74
N ILE A 8 34.90 20.08 -46.83
CA ILE A 8 34.93 19.51 -45.46
C ILE A 8 33.76 20.05 -44.65
N ILE A 9 33.37 21.32 -44.81
CA ILE A 9 32.19 21.88 -44.12
C ILE A 9 30.89 21.28 -44.68
N SER A 10 30.82 21.11 -46.02
CA SER A 10 29.66 20.43 -46.65
C SER A 10 29.56 18.95 -46.29
N LEU A 11 30.71 18.26 -46.13
CA LEU A 11 30.74 16.88 -45.69
C LEU A 11 30.39 16.76 -44.18
N TYR A 12 30.80 17.74 -43.37
CA TYR A 12 30.44 17.80 -41.96
C TYR A 12 28.96 18.16 -41.75
N ILE A 13 28.43 19.07 -42.54
CA ILE A 13 26.98 19.41 -42.59
C ILE A 13 26.19 18.26 -43.15
N LEU A 14 26.70 17.55 -44.16
CA LEU A 14 26.05 16.34 -44.68
C LEU A 14 26.10 15.17 -43.73
N LEU A 15 27.22 15.00 -42.97
CA LEU A 15 27.36 14.02 -41.91
C LEU A 15 26.53 14.41 -40.65
N THR A 16 26.37 15.71 -40.37
CA THR A 16 25.45 16.17 -39.30
C THR A 16 24.00 16.16 -39.72
N LEU A 17 23.70 16.27 -41.02
CA LEU A 17 22.35 16.06 -41.57
C LEU A 17 22.01 14.59 -41.83
N LEU A 18 23.04 13.71 -42.01
CA LEU A 18 22.88 12.25 -42.04
C LEU A 18 22.85 11.62 -40.62
N ASN A 19 23.25 12.33 -39.61
CA ASN A 19 22.89 12.08 -38.21
C ASN A 19 21.55 12.79 -37.85
N SER A 20 20.63 12.91 -38.78
CA SER A 20 19.23 13.03 -38.40
C SER A 20 18.90 11.77 -37.65
N ILE A 21 18.83 11.87 -36.33
CA ILE A 21 18.35 10.83 -35.43
C ILE A 21 17.12 10.23 -36.07
N LEU A 22 17.27 9.04 -36.65
CA LEU A 22 16.17 8.23 -37.14
C LEU A 22 15.39 7.81 -35.88
N ASN A 23 14.45 8.62 -35.42
CA ASN A 23 13.56 8.27 -34.34
C ASN A 23 12.54 7.27 -34.85
N LEU A 24 12.43 6.14 -34.18
CA LEU A 24 11.37 5.19 -34.43
C LEU A 24 10.03 5.82 -33.99
N ASN A 25 9.04 5.78 -34.86
CA ASN A 25 7.78 6.50 -34.62
C ASN A 25 6.62 5.53 -34.47
N LEU A 26 5.81 5.69 -33.43
CA LEU A 26 4.54 5.02 -33.27
C LEU A 26 3.39 6.00 -33.57
N SER A 27 2.59 5.68 -34.56
CA SER A 27 1.39 6.45 -34.95
C SER A 27 0.23 5.51 -35.33
N THR A 28 -0.93 6.07 -35.51
CA THR A 28 -2.12 5.30 -35.90
C THR A 28 -1.86 4.45 -37.12
N GLY A 29 -2.05 3.14 -37.03
CA GLY A 29 -1.94 2.17 -38.09
C GLY A 29 -0.53 1.78 -38.52
N ASN A 30 0.54 2.30 -37.89
CA ASN A 30 1.92 1.99 -38.29
C ASN A 30 2.65 1.00 -37.43
N PHE A 31 2.03 0.45 -36.38
CA PHE A 31 2.65 -0.55 -35.50
C PHE A 31 1.66 -1.62 -35.05
N ARG A 32 2.19 -2.76 -34.65
CA ARG A 32 1.43 -3.89 -34.08
C ARG A 32 2.22 -4.58 -32.97
N PHE A 33 1.53 -5.38 -32.17
CA PHE A 33 2.15 -6.27 -31.21
C PHE A 33 2.35 -7.66 -31.81
N VAL A 34 3.52 -8.26 -31.55
CA VAL A 34 3.85 -9.60 -31.99
C VAL A 34 4.06 -10.46 -30.76
N ILE A 35 3.19 -11.46 -30.59
CA ILE A 35 3.19 -12.38 -29.43
C ILE A 35 3.06 -13.83 -29.94
N SER A 36 3.77 -14.75 -29.29
CA SER A 36 3.62 -16.18 -29.56
C SER A 36 2.21 -16.69 -29.21
N SER A 37 1.65 -17.57 -30.04
CA SER A 37 0.39 -18.28 -29.73
C SER A 37 0.49 -19.13 -28.45
N GLU A 38 1.69 -19.59 -28.10
CA GLU A 38 1.97 -20.42 -26.93
C GLU A 38 2.25 -19.60 -25.66
N GLU A 39 2.21 -18.26 -25.76
CA GLU A 39 2.41 -17.42 -24.59
C GLU A 39 1.31 -17.63 -23.54
N THR A 40 1.65 -17.38 -22.29
CA THR A 40 0.73 -17.54 -21.14
C THR A 40 -0.47 -16.59 -21.26
N THR A 41 -1.59 -16.99 -20.70
CA THR A 41 -2.80 -16.15 -20.66
C THR A 41 -2.57 -14.86 -19.88
N GLN A 42 -1.70 -14.85 -18.88
CA GLN A 42 -1.34 -13.71 -18.07
C GLN A 42 -0.59 -12.64 -18.88
N VAL A 43 0.39 -13.05 -19.68
CA VAL A 43 1.13 -12.14 -20.56
C VAL A 43 0.20 -11.57 -21.65
N LYS A 44 -0.68 -12.42 -22.21
CA LYS A 44 -1.70 -11.96 -23.17
C LYS A 44 -2.64 -10.92 -22.57
N LEU A 45 -3.09 -11.15 -21.33
CA LEU A 45 -3.91 -10.19 -20.59
C LEU A 45 -3.18 -8.84 -20.39
N ALA A 46 -1.91 -8.88 -20.00
CA ALA A 46 -1.11 -7.65 -19.86
C ALA A 46 -0.96 -6.91 -21.21
N ALA A 47 -0.77 -7.63 -22.30
CA ALA A 47 -0.72 -7.04 -23.63
C ALA A 47 -2.05 -6.40 -24.06
N GLU A 48 -3.19 -7.01 -23.75
CA GLU A 48 -4.53 -6.41 -23.96
C GLU A 48 -4.70 -5.12 -23.16
N LYS A 49 -4.23 -5.07 -21.92
CA LYS A 49 -4.22 -3.84 -21.10
C LYS A 49 -3.35 -2.75 -21.72
N MET A 50 -2.17 -3.11 -22.26
CA MET A 50 -1.29 -2.17 -22.97
C MET A 50 -1.93 -1.65 -24.27
N ILE A 51 -2.68 -2.46 -25.01
CA ILE A 51 -3.48 -2.01 -26.18
C ILE A 51 -4.49 -0.95 -25.75
N ASN A 52 -5.12 -1.12 -24.60
CA ASN A 52 -6.02 -0.10 -24.06
C ASN A 52 -5.26 1.20 -23.70
N ASP A 53 -4.01 1.11 -23.26
CA ASP A 53 -3.17 2.27 -23.02
C ASP A 53 -2.79 2.97 -24.35
N CYS A 54 -2.47 2.23 -25.40
CA CYS A 54 -2.31 2.80 -26.74
C CYS A 54 -3.56 3.58 -27.17
N ASN A 55 -4.75 3.02 -26.94
CA ASN A 55 -6.00 3.70 -27.25
C ASN A 55 -6.21 4.98 -26.43
N LYS A 56 -5.77 4.99 -25.16
CA LYS A 56 -5.85 6.21 -24.33
C LYS A 56 -5.00 7.36 -24.88
N VAL A 57 -3.82 7.07 -25.43
CA VAL A 57 -2.85 8.11 -25.82
C VAL A 57 -2.76 8.37 -27.32
N LEU A 58 -3.12 7.42 -28.18
CA LEU A 58 -3.03 7.53 -29.64
C LEU A 58 -4.39 7.45 -30.36
N ASP A 59 -5.49 7.25 -29.64
CA ASP A 59 -6.82 6.92 -30.21
C ASP A 59 -6.77 5.74 -31.17
N PHE A 60 -5.89 4.77 -30.94
CA PHE A 60 -5.62 3.63 -31.81
C PHE A 60 -5.42 2.35 -30.98
N LYS A 61 -6.06 1.27 -31.43
CA LYS A 61 -5.88 -0.08 -30.89
C LYS A 61 -5.06 -0.91 -31.87
N PRO A 62 -3.75 -1.12 -31.64
CA PRO A 62 -2.94 -1.96 -32.49
C PRO A 62 -3.40 -3.42 -32.42
N GLU A 63 -3.24 -4.15 -33.51
CA GLU A 63 -3.53 -5.58 -33.58
C GLU A 63 -2.46 -6.43 -32.90
N ILE A 64 -2.85 -7.62 -32.44
CA ILE A 64 -1.92 -8.67 -32.02
C ILE A 64 -1.70 -9.61 -33.19
N SER A 65 -0.45 -9.82 -33.58
CA SER A 65 -0.03 -10.71 -34.67
C SER A 65 0.92 -11.80 -34.17
N GLN A 66 1.11 -12.83 -34.95
CA GLN A 66 2.10 -13.86 -34.70
C GLN A 66 3.37 -13.66 -35.53
N PHE A 67 4.48 -14.29 -35.17
CA PHE A 67 5.82 -14.12 -35.75
C PHE A 67 5.93 -14.30 -37.26
N ALA A 68 4.96 -14.89 -37.94
CA ALA A 68 5.08 -15.34 -39.32
C ALA A 68 4.75 -14.29 -40.39
N ASN A 69 4.28 -13.11 -40.06
CA ASN A 69 3.78 -12.13 -41.06
C ASN A 69 4.74 -10.95 -41.20
N ALA A 70 5.13 -10.63 -42.44
CA ALA A 70 5.94 -9.45 -42.73
C ALA A 70 5.18 -8.16 -42.36
N ALA A 71 5.84 -7.26 -41.60
CA ALA A 71 5.27 -6.00 -41.17
C ALA A 71 5.33 -4.92 -42.26
N LYS A 72 4.30 -4.09 -42.32
CA LYS A 72 4.33 -2.79 -43.04
C LYS A 72 4.67 -1.61 -42.09
N GLY A 73 5.09 -1.87 -40.88
CA GLY A 73 5.31 -0.86 -39.85
C GLY A 73 6.23 -1.38 -38.74
N VAL A 74 6.10 -0.84 -37.55
CA VAL A 74 6.91 -1.21 -36.39
C VAL A 74 6.34 -2.47 -35.73
N ASP A 75 7.17 -3.48 -35.54
CA ASP A 75 6.82 -4.64 -34.70
C ASP A 75 7.27 -4.43 -33.25
N ILE A 76 6.31 -4.46 -32.33
CA ILE A 76 6.58 -4.52 -30.89
C ILE A 76 6.55 -5.98 -30.48
N VAL A 77 7.73 -6.58 -30.33
CA VAL A 77 7.92 -8.03 -30.14
C VAL A 77 7.97 -8.34 -28.64
N ILE A 78 6.98 -9.07 -28.16
CA ILE A 78 6.84 -9.46 -26.76
C ILE A 78 7.32 -10.92 -26.60
N LEU A 79 8.31 -11.15 -25.72
CA LEU A 79 8.94 -12.46 -25.52
C LEU A 79 9.06 -12.79 -24.02
N ASN A 80 8.91 -14.07 -23.74
CA ASN A 80 9.10 -14.66 -22.42
C ASN A 80 10.18 -15.73 -22.52
N TYR A 81 11.34 -15.49 -21.90
CA TYR A 81 12.49 -16.41 -21.96
C TYR A 81 12.19 -17.78 -21.33
N SER A 82 11.24 -17.87 -20.40
CA SER A 82 10.85 -19.15 -19.81
C SER A 82 10.04 -20.06 -20.74
N THR A 83 9.54 -19.57 -21.88
CA THR A 83 8.87 -20.38 -22.91
C THR A 83 9.86 -20.89 -23.95
N GLU A 84 9.62 -22.07 -24.50
CA GLU A 84 10.52 -22.66 -25.52
C GLU A 84 10.71 -21.74 -26.74
N LYS A 85 9.60 -21.20 -27.27
CA LYS A 85 9.66 -20.29 -28.43
C LYS A 85 10.29 -18.95 -28.10
N GLY A 86 9.98 -18.39 -26.93
CA GLY A 86 10.58 -17.13 -26.49
C GLY A 86 12.08 -17.25 -26.32
N LYS A 87 12.53 -18.32 -25.67
CA LYS A 87 13.94 -18.63 -25.49
C LYS A 87 14.67 -18.82 -26.83
N ALA A 88 14.14 -19.68 -27.68
CA ALA A 88 14.71 -19.93 -29.00
C ALA A 88 14.85 -18.63 -29.81
N PHE A 89 13.81 -17.81 -29.86
CA PHE A 89 13.84 -16.53 -30.56
C PHE A 89 14.91 -15.58 -30.01
N ILE A 90 15.01 -15.43 -28.67
CA ILE A 90 16.00 -14.57 -28.02
C ILE A 90 17.42 -15.03 -28.32
N GLU A 91 17.69 -16.34 -28.27
CA GLU A 91 19.01 -16.92 -28.47
C GLU A 91 19.41 -16.90 -29.97
N GLU A 92 18.53 -17.29 -30.89
CA GLU A 92 18.75 -17.29 -32.34
C GLU A 92 19.01 -15.88 -32.90
N ASN A 93 18.26 -14.89 -32.42
CA ASN A 93 18.42 -13.51 -32.85
C ASN A 93 19.45 -12.73 -32.01
N LYS A 94 20.10 -13.37 -31.06
CA LYS A 94 21.17 -12.79 -30.22
C LYS A 94 20.72 -11.47 -29.55
N LEU A 95 19.49 -11.45 -29.00
CA LEU A 95 18.97 -10.25 -28.34
C LEU A 95 19.85 -9.84 -27.18
N ARG A 96 19.78 -8.56 -26.78
CA ARG A 96 20.55 -8.02 -25.67
C ARG A 96 20.28 -8.83 -24.39
N PRO A 97 21.30 -9.19 -23.57
CA PRO A 97 21.10 -10.09 -22.43
C PRO A 97 20.23 -9.45 -21.33
N LEU A 98 19.47 -10.30 -20.63
CA LEU A 98 18.85 -9.95 -19.35
C LEU A 98 19.92 -9.95 -18.26
N LYS A 99 19.77 -9.09 -17.25
CA LYS A 99 20.73 -8.93 -16.15
C LYS A 99 20.37 -9.70 -14.88
N GLY A 100 19.48 -10.64 -14.93
CA GLY A 100 19.04 -11.43 -13.79
C GLY A 100 18.20 -12.59 -14.22
N GLU A 101 17.82 -13.44 -13.27
CA GLU A 101 17.03 -14.63 -13.55
C GLU A 101 15.54 -14.36 -13.39
N TRP A 102 15.03 -14.17 -12.17
CA TRP A 102 13.62 -13.99 -11.94
C TRP A 102 13.19 -12.52 -12.18
N GLU A 103 12.05 -12.30 -12.82
CA GLU A 103 11.38 -11.01 -13.04
C GLU A 103 12.27 -9.91 -13.64
N SER A 104 13.51 -10.24 -14.05
CA SER A 104 14.32 -9.32 -14.83
C SER A 104 13.68 -9.09 -16.19
N HIS A 105 13.83 -7.89 -16.74
CA HIS A 105 13.23 -7.55 -18.02
C HIS A 105 13.97 -6.44 -18.74
N ARG A 106 13.71 -6.33 -20.04
CA ARG A 106 14.35 -5.34 -20.89
C ARG A 106 13.43 -4.86 -22.01
N LEU A 107 13.60 -3.60 -22.35
CA LEU A 107 13.00 -2.98 -23.52
C LEU A 107 14.07 -2.23 -24.28
N TYR A 108 14.14 -2.42 -25.60
CA TYR A 108 15.03 -1.61 -26.43
C TYR A 108 14.53 -1.51 -27.87
N VAL A 109 14.98 -0.47 -28.56
CA VAL A 109 14.72 -0.23 -29.97
C VAL A 109 15.82 -0.88 -30.81
N SER A 110 15.43 -1.55 -31.90
CA SER A 110 16.29 -2.04 -33.00
C SER A 110 15.87 -1.33 -34.28
N PRO A 111 16.49 -0.18 -34.61
CA PRO A 111 16.06 0.63 -35.76
C PRO A 111 16.24 -0.10 -37.09
N GLU A 112 17.32 -0.89 -37.22
CA GLU A 112 17.63 -1.63 -38.44
C GLU A 112 16.57 -2.67 -38.78
N GLU A 113 15.89 -3.19 -37.75
CA GLU A 113 14.82 -4.18 -37.89
C GLU A 113 13.44 -3.57 -37.89
N ASN A 114 13.35 -2.26 -37.62
CA ASN A 114 12.07 -1.55 -37.36
C ASN A 114 11.27 -2.22 -36.24
N ARG A 115 11.93 -2.54 -35.11
CA ARG A 115 11.37 -3.30 -33.99
C ARG A 115 11.63 -2.65 -32.65
N ILE A 116 10.71 -2.92 -31.71
CA ILE A 116 10.91 -2.72 -30.29
C ILE A 116 10.80 -4.08 -29.63
N TYR A 117 11.84 -4.49 -28.93
CA TYR A 117 11.85 -5.72 -28.18
C TYR A 117 11.44 -5.47 -26.72
N VAL A 118 10.44 -6.22 -26.23
CA VAL A 118 9.83 -6.13 -24.92
C VAL A 118 9.83 -7.54 -24.33
N TYR A 119 10.75 -7.85 -23.39
CA TYR A 119 10.89 -9.22 -22.93
C TYR A 119 11.34 -9.33 -21.49
N GLY A 120 10.98 -10.45 -20.87
CA GLY A 120 11.36 -10.81 -19.51
C GLY A 120 11.93 -12.21 -19.41
N TYR A 121 12.61 -12.48 -18.29
CA TYR A 121 13.16 -13.80 -17.98
C TYR A 121 12.06 -14.84 -17.77
N ASP A 122 10.99 -14.45 -17.13
CA ASP A 122 9.83 -15.28 -16.84
C ASP A 122 8.51 -14.55 -17.17
N MET A 123 7.39 -15.19 -16.87
CA MET A 123 6.06 -14.63 -17.09
C MET A 123 5.90 -13.24 -16.45
N ARG A 124 6.29 -13.06 -15.19
CA ARG A 124 6.16 -11.79 -14.48
C ARG A 124 7.13 -10.74 -14.99
N GLY A 125 8.38 -11.11 -15.27
CA GLY A 125 9.32 -10.21 -15.94
C GLY A 125 8.78 -9.70 -17.27
N THR A 126 8.12 -10.55 -18.07
CA THR A 126 7.48 -10.14 -19.32
C THR A 126 6.31 -9.21 -19.10
N ILE A 127 5.46 -9.46 -18.10
CA ILE A 127 4.38 -8.55 -17.69
C ILE A 127 4.95 -7.19 -17.26
N PHE A 128 6.03 -7.18 -16.50
CA PHE A 128 6.69 -5.93 -16.09
C PHE A 128 7.32 -5.17 -17.27
N ALA A 129 7.88 -5.87 -18.25
CA ALA A 129 8.35 -5.26 -19.49
C ALA A 129 7.20 -4.57 -20.24
N ILE A 130 6.05 -5.22 -20.37
CA ILE A 130 4.84 -4.67 -20.99
C ILE A 130 4.39 -3.39 -20.29
N TYR A 131 4.29 -3.39 -18.97
CA TYR A 131 3.88 -2.19 -18.22
C TYR A 131 4.99 -1.12 -18.18
N THR A 132 6.26 -1.49 -18.30
CA THR A 132 7.34 -0.52 -18.49
C THR A 132 7.24 0.15 -19.85
N PHE A 133 6.82 -0.56 -20.91
CA PHE A 133 6.51 0.05 -22.20
C PHE A 133 5.39 1.09 -22.06
N SER A 134 4.30 0.76 -21.37
CA SER A 134 3.22 1.71 -21.09
C SER A 134 3.73 2.95 -20.34
N GLU A 135 4.57 2.78 -19.34
CA GLU A 135 5.11 3.88 -18.54
C GLU A 135 6.10 4.76 -19.33
N LYS A 136 7.12 4.13 -19.96
CA LYS A 136 8.26 4.86 -20.54
C LYS A 136 8.01 5.37 -21.95
N ILE A 137 7.25 4.63 -22.73
CA ILE A 137 7.00 4.95 -24.14
C ILE A 137 5.64 5.62 -24.31
N LEU A 138 4.57 5.05 -23.77
CA LEU A 138 3.24 5.63 -23.90
C LEU A 138 2.97 6.77 -22.91
N GLY A 139 3.80 6.92 -21.84
CA GLY A 139 3.59 7.94 -20.83
C GLY A 139 2.40 7.67 -19.89
N VAL A 140 1.93 6.42 -19.80
CA VAL A 140 0.85 6.02 -18.89
C VAL A 140 1.44 5.60 -17.54
N PRO A 141 1.32 6.42 -16.49
CA PRO A 141 1.97 6.14 -15.20
C PRO A 141 1.33 4.94 -14.49
N PRO A 142 2.07 4.23 -13.61
CA PRO A 142 1.54 3.04 -12.90
C PRO A 142 0.23 3.28 -12.16
N LEU A 143 0.07 4.43 -11.54
CA LEU A 143 -1.12 4.80 -10.75
C LEU A 143 -2.17 5.59 -11.54
N TRP A 144 -2.15 5.52 -12.88
CA TRP A 144 -3.05 6.30 -13.74
C TRP A 144 -4.53 6.21 -13.34
N TYR A 145 -4.99 5.04 -12.94
CA TYR A 145 -6.36 4.79 -12.57
C TYR A 145 -6.78 5.51 -11.27
N TRP A 146 -5.85 5.56 -10.29
CA TRP A 146 -6.12 6.02 -8.91
C TRP A 146 -5.84 7.51 -8.69
N SER A 147 -5.02 8.12 -9.55
CA SER A 147 -4.46 9.45 -9.33
C SER A 147 -5.23 10.60 -9.97
N SER A 148 -6.38 10.36 -10.55
CA SER A 148 -7.11 11.33 -11.40
C SER A 148 -6.28 11.76 -12.62
N TRP A 149 -5.39 10.88 -13.11
CA TRP A 149 -4.57 11.13 -14.28
C TRP A 149 -5.42 11.11 -15.56
N GLU A 150 -5.19 12.09 -16.42
CA GLU A 150 -5.82 12.19 -17.75
C GLU A 150 -4.79 11.91 -18.83
N PRO A 151 -5.14 11.09 -19.86
CA PRO A 151 -4.22 10.78 -20.93
C PRO A 151 -3.91 12.00 -21.79
N GLN A 152 -2.62 12.20 -22.04
CA GLN A 152 -2.18 13.16 -23.05
C GLN A 152 -2.27 12.50 -24.40
N LYS A 153 -3.06 13.09 -25.31
CA LYS A 153 -3.23 12.59 -26.67
C LYS A 153 -2.05 12.96 -27.55
N HIS A 154 -1.59 12.01 -28.34
CA HIS A 154 -0.52 12.16 -29.30
C HIS A 154 -0.96 11.66 -30.68
N THR A 155 -0.55 12.32 -31.76
CA THR A 155 -0.66 11.80 -33.12
C THR A 155 0.48 10.83 -33.43
N THR A 156 1.63 11.06 -32.80
CA THR A 156 2.87 10.30 -33.00
C THR A 156 3.68 10.32 -31.70
N ILE A 157 4.24 9.19 -31.35
CA ILE A 157 5.21 9.05 -30.27
C ILE A 157 6.57 8.77 -30.91
N ASN A 158 7.54 9.65 -30.65
CA ASN A 158 8.91 9.51 -31.13
C ASN A 158 9.76 8.82 -30.07
N ILE A 159 10.41 7.73 -30.43
CA ILE A 159 11.25 6.95 -29.53
C ILE A 159 12.69 7.07 -30.01
N PRO A 160 13.63 7.46 -29.15
CA PRO A 160 15.05 7.54 -29.52
C PRO A 160 15.58 6.17 -30.01
N ASP A 161 16.39 6.16 -31.04
CA ASP A 161 16.98 4.95 -31.60
C ASP A 161 17.91 4.21 -30.60
N ASP A 162 18.47 4.93 -29.67
CA ASP A 162 19.30 4.43 -28.58
C ASP A 162 18.50 4.04 -27.31
N PHE A 163 17.17 4.08 -27.37
CA PHE A 163 16.33 3.70 -26.22
C PHE A 163 16.63 2.25 -25.78
N ASP A 164 17.06 2.10 -24.55
CA ASP A 164 17.38 0.81 -23.95
C ASP A 164 17.21 0.87 -22.43
N GLU A 165 16.18 0.23 -21.94
CA GLU A 165 15.86 0.13 -20.51
C GLU A 165 16.03 -1.33 -20.07
N SER A 166 16.92 -1.57 -19.10
CA SER A 166 17.20 -2.89 -18.53
C SER A 166 16.98 -2.89 -17.04
N PHE A 167 16.24 -3.86 -16.56
CA PHE A 167 15.86 -4.03 -15.17
C PHE A 167 16.37 -5.37 -14.65
N ASP A 168 17.17 -5.32 -13.60
CA ASP A 168 17.71 -6.49 -12.94
C ASP A 168 16.60 -7.22 -12.14
N SER A 169 16.90 -8.42 -11.66
CA SER A 169 16.01 -9.09 -10.70
C SER A 169 15.82 -8.24 -9.44
N PRO A 170 14.58 -8.09 -8.93
CA PRO A 170 14.34 -7.29 -7.74
C PRO A 170 15.04 -7.88 -6.51
N LYS A 171 15.56 -7.02 -5.63
CA LYS A 171 16.28 -7.44 -4.43
C LYS A 171 15.40 -8.22 -3.47
N VAL A 172 14.16 -7.78 -3.28
CA VAL A 172 13.17 -8.46 -2.46
C VAL A 172 12.29 -9.32 -3.36
N ARG A 173 12.37 -10.64 -3.20
CA ARG A 173 11.75 -11.60 -4.12
C ARG A 173 10.24 -11.51 -4.17
N TYR A 174 9.57 -11.40 -3.02
CA TYR A 174 8.12 -11.33 -2.91
C TYR A 174 7.69 -10.00 -2.31
N ARG A 175 6.90 -9.27 -3.07
CA ARG A 175 6.46 -7.90 -2.78
C ARG A 175 4.96 -7.88 -2.82
N ALA A 176 4.35 -7.97 -1.61
CA ALA A 176 2.93 -8.19 -1.45
C ALA A 176 2.18 -6.94 -1.00
N TRP A 177 0.94 -6.82 -1.45
CA TRP A 177 -0.08 -6.04 -0.77
C TRP A 177 -1.07 -6.95 -0.05
N PHE A 178 -1.62 -6.43 1.04
CA PHE A 178 -2.73 -7.03 1.76
C PHE A 178 -3.91 -6.05 1.78
N PRO A 179 -5.01 -6.33 1.05
CA PRO A 179 -6.20 -5.50 1.06
C PRO A 179 -7.01 -5.75 2.34
N ASN A 180 -6.51 -5.26 3.45
CA ASN A 180 -7.16 -5.30 4.77
C ASN A 180 -7.61 -3.92 5.20
N ASP A 181 -8.49 -3.85 6.20
CA ASP A 181 -9.07 -2.59 6.70
C ASP A 181 -9.73 -1.75 5.59
N CYS A 182 -10.33 -2.41 4.61
CA CYS A 182 -10.84 -1.86 3.35
C CYS A 182 -12.13 -1.04 3.51
N ASP A 183 -12.16 -0.05 4.39
CA ASP A 183 -13.36 0.71 4.71
C ASP A 183 -13.96 1.46 3.52
N LEU A 184 -13.09 1.95 2.64
CA LEU A 184 -13.48 2.69 1.45
C LEU A 184 -13.46 1.78 0.22
N PHE A 185 -12.49 0.88 0.14
CA PHE A 185 -12.28 0.04 -1.02
C PHE A 185 -13.41 -0.99 -1.23
N ILE A 186 -13.81 -1.74 -0.18
CA ILE A 186 -14.85 -2.78 -0.30
C ILE A 186 -16.19 -2.19 -0.76
N PRO A 187 -16.75 -1.15 -0.13
CA PRO A 187 -18.00 -0.55 -0.61
C PRO A 187 -17.92 -0.03 -2.04
N TRP A 188 -16.77 0.57 -2.40
CA TRP A 188 -16.57 1.16 -3.72
C TRP A 188 -16.51 0.15 -4.86
N TYR A 189 -15.85 -1.01 -4.68
CA TYR A 189 -15.79 -2.03 -5.72
C TYR A 189 -16.97 -3.01 -5.70
N LYS A 190 -17.80 -2.99 -4.66
CA LYS A 190 -18.93 -3.93 -4.51
C LYS A 190 -19.73 -4.04 -5.80
N ASN A 191 -19.90 -5.27 -6.28
CA ASN A 191 -20.59 -5.60 -7.52
C ASN A 191 -19.92 -5.02 -8.81
N ASN A 192 -18.65 -4.67 -8.75
CA ASN A 192 -17.90 -4.18 -9.90
C ASN A 192 -16.51 -4.82 -10.00
N ASP A 193 -16.42 -5.93 -10.73
CA ASP A 193 -15.18 -6.69 -10.89
C ASP A 193 -14.07 -5.91 -11.60
N SER A 194 -14.40 -4.99 -12.48
CA SER A 194 -13.39 -4.17 -13.17
C SER A 194 -12.62 -3.27 -12.21
N ARG A 195 -13.24 -2.83 -11.12
CA ARG A 195 -12.58 -2.04 -10.06
C ARG A 195 -11.59 -2.89 -9.25
N LYS A 196 -11.93 -4.16 -8.96
CA LYS A 196 -10.98 -5.10 -8.34
C LYS A 196 -9.80 -5.39 -9.28
N GLU A 197 -10.07 -5.62 -10.57
CA GLU A 197 -9.02 -5.86 -11.56
C GLU A 197 -8.09 -4.66 -11.73
N ALA A 198 -8.59 -3.42 -11.64
CA ALA A 198 -7.77 -2.21 -11.67
C ALA A 198 -6.76 -2.16 -10.50
N TRP A 199 -7.15 -2.65 -9.31
CA TRP A 199 -6.25 -2.76 -8.17
C TRP A 199 -5.12 -3.77 -8.42
N LEU A 200 -5.45 -4.96 -8.96
CA LEU A 200 -4.46 -5.98 -9.32
C LEU A 200 -3.52 -5.54 -10.47
N GLU A 201 -4.09 -4.88 -11.47
CA GLU A 201 -3.30 -4.31 -12.55
C GLU A 201 -2.30 -3.27 -12.03
N THR A 202 -2.72 -2.42 -11.09
CA THR A 202 -1.85 -1.42 -10.46
C THR A 202 -0.70 -2.05 -9.69
N LEU A 203 -0.95 -3.13 -8.97
CA LEU A 203 0.08 -3.91 -8.29
C LEU A 203 1.18 -4.35 -9.28
N LEU A 204 0.79 -4.95 -10.41
CA LEU A 204 1.73 -5.38 -11.44
C LEU A 204 2.43 -4.22 -12.15
N ARG A 205 1.74 -3.09 -12.39
CA ARG A 205 2.34 -1.88 -12.96
C ARG A 205 3.43 -1.29 -12.06
N LEU A 206 3.28 -1.42 -10.75
CA LEU A 206 4.29 -1.06 -9.76
C LEU A 206 5.37 -2.14 -9.57
N LYS A 207 5.35 -3.22 -10.37
CA LYS A 207 6.28 -4.34 -10.30
C LYS A 207 6.24 -5.10 -8.96
N LEU A 208 5.08 -5.10 -8.30
CA LEU A 208 4.77 -5.99 -7.21
C LEU A 208 4.25 -7.33 -7.77
N ASN A 209 4.30 -8.40 -6.99
CA ASN A 209 4.06 -9.74 -7.51
C ASN A 209 3.22 -10.65 -6.62
N CYS A 210 2.83 -10.19 -5.43
CA CYS A 210 2.19 -11.03 -4.44
C CYS A 210 1.00 -10.34 -3.79
N VAL A 211 0.01 -11.12 -3.37
CA VAL A 211 -1.12 -10.64 -2.54
C VAL A 211 -1.30 -11.58 -1.35
N GLU A 212 -1.39 -11.00 -0.17
CA GLU A 212 -1.85 -11.70 1.02
C GLU A 212 -3.38 -11.67 1.03
N VAL A 213 -4.02 -12.81 1.27
CA VAL A 213 -5.47 -12.95 1.29
C VAL A 213 -5.97 -13.45 2.65
N GLU A 214 -7.13 -13.00 3.04
CA GLU A 214 -7.84 -13.53 4.20
C GLU A 214 -8.62 -14.78 3.79
N GLY A 215 -8.10 -15.96 4.11
CA GLY A 215 -8.66 -17.22 3.67
C GLY A 215 -8.23 -17.61 2.24
N GLY A 216 -9.11 -18.25 1.50
CA GLY A 216 -8.86 -18.63 0.11
C GLY A 216 -9.43 -19.99 -0.29
N VAL A 217 -9.66 -20.89 0.65
CA VAL A 217 -10.25 -22.21 0.41
C VAL A 217 -11.75 -22.17 0.66
N LEU A 218 -12.52 -22.76 -0.24
CA LEU A 218 -13.97 -22.93 -0.08
C LEU A 218 -14.28 -24.24 0.66
N PHE A 219 -15.19 -24.18 1.61
CA PHE A 219 -15.63 -25.32 2.41
C PHE A 219 -17.10 -25.73 2.15
N ASP A 220 -17.71 -25.19 1.11
CA ASP A 220 -19.10 -25.45 0.72
C ASP A 220 -19.37 -26.88 0.14
N GLY A 221 -18.46 -27.80 0.39
CA GLY A 221 -18.48 -29.17 -0.17
C GLY A 221 -17.74 -29.30 -1.50
N ASN A 222 -17.30 -28.20 -2.09
CA ASN A 222 -16.48 -28.18 -3.30
C ASN A 222 -15.01 -27.95 -2.96
N ILE A 223 -14.13 -28.70 -3.62
CA ILE A 223 -12.69 -28.39 -3.58
C ILE A 223 -12.44 -27.25 -4.56
N GLY A 224 -12.01 -26.10 -4.05
CA GLY A 224 -11.72 -24.96 -4.93
C GLY A 224 -11.29 -23.72 -4.17
N LEU A 225 -10.91 -22.73 -4.94
CA LEU A 225 -10.56 -21.40 -4.44
C LEU A 225 -11.73 -20.46 -4.65
N ASN A 226 -11.85 -19.46 -3.78
CA ASN A 226 -12.80 -18.37 -3.98
C ASN A 226 -12.47 -17.55 -5.26
N ASP A 227 -13.40 -16.71 -5.69
CA ASP A 227 -13.26 -15.96 -6.93
C ASP A 227 -12.10 -14.94 -6.88
N ASP A 228 -11.74 -14.44 -5.71
CA ASP A 228 -10.60 -13.54 -5.56
C ASP A 228 -9.28 -14.28 -5.82
N CYS A 229 -9.12 -15.51 -5.32
CA CYS A 229 -7.95 -16.34 -5.59
C CYS A 229 -7.86 -16.73 -7.08
N LYS A 230 -8.97 -17.06 -7.73
CA LYS A 230 -9.01 -17.32 -9.19
C LYS A 230 -8.59 -16.07 -9.98
N ARG A 231 -9.00 -14.89 -9.51
CA ARG A 231 -8.61 -13.60 -10.13
C ARG A 231 -7.12 -13.33 -9.98
N LEU A 232 -6.50 -13.63 -8.82
CA LEU A 232 -5.05 -13.55 -8.65
C LEU A 232 -4.32 -14.45 -9.63
N GLN A 233 -4.76 -15.69 -9.80
CA GLN A 233 -4.20 -16.64 -10.78
C GLN A 233 -4.32 -16.12 -12.22
N LYS A 234 -5.47 -15.51 -12.57
CA LYS A 234 -5.68 -14.88 -13.89
C LYS A 234 -4.64 -13.79 -14.19
N PHE A 235 -4.22 -13.05 -13.18
CA PHE A 235 -3.20 -11.98 -13.32
C PHE A 235 -1.77 -12.47 -13.14
N GLY A 236 -1.53 -13.72 -12.79
CA GLY A 236 -0.18 -14.27 -12.55
C GLY A 236 0.45 -13.81 -11.23
N ILE A 237 -0.38 -13.44 -10.26
CA ILE A 237 0.03 -12.94 -8.96
C ILE A 237 0.18 -14.10 -7.99
N VAL A 238 1.29 -14.11 -7.23
CA VAL A 238 1.54 -15.06 -6.15
C VAL A 238 0.55 -14.82 -5.02
N MET A 239 0.04 -15.87 -4.43
CA MET A 239 -0.84 -15.81 -3.27
C MET A 239 -0.13 -16.23 -1.99
N THR A 240 -0.50 -15.63 -0.87
CA THR A 240 -0.18 -16.11 0.49
C THR A 240 -1.36 -15.81 1.41
N SER A 241 -1.43 -16.47 2.56
CA SER A 241 -2.51 -16.27 3.53
C SER A 241 -2.17 -15.26 4.60
N HIS A 242 -3.19 -14.71 5.25
CA HIS A 242 -3.05 -13.88 6.43
C HIS A 242 -2.72 -14.71 7.68
N HIS A 243 -2.03 -14.11 8.66
CA HIS A 243 -1.45 -14.82 9.82
C HIS A 243 -2.47 -15.57 10.71
N HIS A 244 -3.76 -15.25 10.63
CA HIS A 244 -4.79 -16.00 11.35
C HIS A 244 -5.51 -17.04 10.48
N THR A 245 -5.08 -17.21 9.22
CA THR A 245 -5.58 -18.24 8.30
C THR A 245 -4.42 -19.08 7.74
N PRO A 246 -3.64 -19.77 8.61
CA PRO A 246 -2.52 -20.58 8.14
C PRO A 246 -3.00 -21.62 7.13
N LEU A 247 -2.17 -21.93 6.14
CA LEU A 247 -2.47 -22.86 5.07
C LEU A 247 -3.76 -22.52 4.30
N ALA A 248 -4.16 -21.24 4.27
CA ALA A 248 -5.42 -20.74 3.70
C ALA A 248 -6.68 -21.24 4.40
N GLY A 249 -6.57 -21.73 5.63
CA GLY A 249 -7.69 -22.26 6.43
C GLY A 249 -7.80 -21.59 7.80
N GLY A 250 -8.91 -20.93 8.07
CA GLY A 250 -9.22 -20.37 9.38
C GLY A 250 -10.26 -21.22 10.14
N PHE A 251 -10.15 -21.27 11.47
CA PHE A 251 -11.08 -22.06 12.31
C PHE A 251 -12.54 -21.57 12.29
N VAL A 252 -12.79 -20.40 11.73
CA VAL A 252 -14.16 -19.96 11.41
C VAL A 252 -14.91 -20.96 10.52
N HIS A 253 -14.19 -21.73 9.70
CA HIS A 253 -14.72 -22.76 8.80
C HIS A 253 -14.70 -24.17 9.40
N TRP A 254 -14.38 -24.33 10.70
CA TRP A 254 -14.26 -25.64 11.34
C TRP A 254 -15.54 -26.48 11.22
N GLU A 255 -16.66 -25.91 11.57
CA GLU A 255 -17.97 -26.59 11.51
C GLU A 255 -18.38 -26.92 10.08
N GLU A 256 -18.21 -25.98 9.15
CA GLU A 256 -18.48 -26.13 7.74
C GLU A 256 -17.66 -27.28 7.12
N PHE A 257 -16.35 -27.34 7.45
CA PHE A 257 -15.50 -28.45 7.01
C PHE A 257 -16.01 -29.83 7.47
N TRP A 258 -16.28 -29.98 8.76
CA TRP A 258 -16.68 -31.28 9.27
C TRP A 258 -18.07 -31.70 8.79
N LYS A 259 -19.05 -30.81 8.77
CA LYS A 259 -20.42 -31.09 8.28
C LYS A 259 -20.49 -31.16 6.76
N GLY A 260 -19.86 -30.23 6.07
CA GLY A 260 -19.97 -30.07 4.61
C GLY A 260 -19.02 -30.99 3.83
N VAL A 261 -17.74 -30.99 4.16
CA VAL A 261 -16.70 -31.74 3.45
C VAL A 261 -16.62 -33.18 3.97
N LYS A 262 -16.42 -33.37 5.27
CA LYS A 262 -16.28 -34.70 5.87
C LYS A 262 -17.60 -35.44 6.07
N LYS A 263 -18.72 -34.72 6.15
CA LYS A 263 -20.08 -35.28 6.38
C LYS A 263 -20.15 -36.08 7.65
N THR A 264 -19.52 -35.59 8.72
CA THR A 264 -19.45 -36.22 10.04
C THR A 264 -19.87 -35.24 11.13
N ASN A 265 -19.98 -35.75 12.38
CA ASN A 265 -20.12 -34.86 13.53
C ASN A 265 -18.90 -33.95 13.66
N VAL A 266 -19.14 -32.76 14.15
CA VAL A 266 -18.06 -31.75 14.40
C VAL A 266 -17.30 -32.18 15.67
N PRO A 267 -16.01 -32.53 15.58
CA PRO A 267 -15.22 -32.83 16.76
C PRO A 267 -14.91 -31.59 17.56
N LYS A 268 -14.58 -31.76 18.85
CA LYS A 268 -14.07 -30.65 19.66
C LYS A 268 -12.80 -30.09 19.04
N LEU A 269 -12.72 -28.77 18.90
CA LEU A 269 -11.51 -28.07 18.48
C LEU A 269 -10.61 -27.91 19.71
N THR A 270 -9.52 -28.68 19.78
CA THR A 270 -8.63 -28.69 20.96
C THR A 270 -7.27 -29.26 20.65
N VAL A 271 -6.25 -28.81 21.38
CA VAL A 271 -4.87 -29.35 21.40
C VAL A 271 -4.57 -30.22 22.61
N GLU A 272 -5.55 -30.43 23.50
CA GLU A 272 -5.37 -31.22 24.75
C GLU A 272 -5.06 -32.70 24.49
N SER A 273 -5.54 -33.24 23.38
CA SER A 273 -5.39 -34.68 23.05
C SER A 273 -4.80 -34.87 21.65
N GLU A 274 -4.15 -35.99 21.43
CA GLU A 274 -3.64 -36.36 20.12
C GLU A 274 -4.76 -36.49 19.09
N GLU A 275 -5.98 -36.95 19.49
CA GLU A 275 -7.14 -36.94 18.64
C GLU A 275 -7.53 -35.54 18.19
N GLY A 276 -7.56 -34.58 19.11
CA GLY A 276 -7.86 -33.19 18.82
C GLY A 276 -6.85 -32.57 17.84
N LYS A 277 -5.54 -32.78 18.08
CA LYS A 277 -4.49 -32.35 17.15
C LYS A 277 -4.63 -33.01 15.77
N ASN A 278 -4.92 -34.30 15.69
CA ASN A 278 -5.11 -35.00 14.43
C ASN A 278 -6.36 -34.50 13.66
N ASN A 279 -7.40 -34.07 14.34
CA ASN A 279 -8.53 -33.41 13.71
C ASN A 279 -8.12 -32.06 13.11
N ILE A 280 -7.31 -31.27 13.79
CA ILE A 280 -6.73 -30.01 13.26
C ILE A 280 -5.85 -30.28 12.04
N TYR A 281 -4.98 -31.28 12.10
CA TYR A 281 -4.16 -31.66 10.94
C TYR A 281 -4.99 -32.15 9.76
N THR A 282 -6.09 -32.86 10.00
CA THR A 282 -7.02 -33.28 8.95
C THR A 282 -7.67 -32.10 8.24
N PHE A 283 -8.03 -31.05 8.99
CA PHE A 283 -8.54 -29.80 8.46
C PHE A 283 -7.48 -29.08 7.58
N TYR A 284 -6.26 -28.92 8.09
CA TYR A 284 -5.19 -28.29 7.34
C TYR A 284 -4.72 -29.10 6.14
N GLN A 285 -4.75 -30.44 6.21
CA GLN A 285 -4.43 -31.29 5.06
C GLN A 285 -5.39 -31.03 3.90
N HIS A 286 -6.68 -30.88 4.18
CA HIS A 286 -7.65 -30.52 3.15
C HIS A 286 -7.32 -29.18 2.50
N CYS A 287 -6.92 -28.19 3.28
CA CYS A 287 -6.51 -26.88 2.75
C CYS A 287 -5.30 -27.00 1.82
N ILE A 288 -4.27 -27.76 2.22
CA ILE A 288 -3.09 -28.02 1.38
C ILE A 288 -3.50 -28.73 0.08
N ASP A 289 -4.38 -29.73 0.14
CA ASP A 289 -4.84 -30.49 -1.02
C ASP A 289 -5.60 -29.59 -2.02
N CYS A 290 -6.42 -28.64 -1.52
CA CYS A 290 -7.12 -27.67 -2.35
C CYS A 290 -6.15 -26.75 -3.09
N ILE A 291 -5.16 -26.18 -2.39
CA ILE A 291 -4.13 -25.33 -2.99
C ILE A 291 -3.34 -26.09 -4.07
N LYS A 292 -2.91 -27.31 -3.76
CA LYS A 292 -2.21 -28.18 -4.70
C LYS A 292 -3.03 -28.47 -5.96
N ALA A 293 -4.31 -28.84 -5.76
CA ALA A 293 -5.22 -29.15 -6.87
C ALA A 293 -5.46 -27.94 -7.78
N ALA A 294 -5.53 -26.75 -7.22
CA ALA A 294 -5.71 -25.50 -7.95
C ALA A 294 -4.47 -25.03 -8.73
N LYS A 295 -3.31 -25.60 -8.46
CA LYS A 295 -2.02 -25.26 -9.14
C LYS A 295 -1.71 -23.77 -9.15
N ILE A 296 -1.95 -23.07 -8.05
CA ILE A 296 -1.62 -21.68 -7.90
C ILE A 296 -0.18 -21.50 -7.40
N ASP A 297 0.43 -20.38 -7.76
CA ASP A 297 1.71 -19.97 -7.20
C ASP A 297 1.46 -19.44 -5.77
N TYR A 298 1.91 -20.19 -4.76
CA TYR A 298 1.55 -19.96 -3.37
C TYR A 298 2.75 -20.02 -2.43
N ILE A 299 2.87 -19.00 -1.57
CA ILE A 299 3.80 -19.00 -0.44
C ILE A 299 3.06 -19.53 0.78
N TRP A 300 3.47 -20.67 1.30
CA TRP A 300 2.83 -21.32 2.43
C TRP A 300 2.98 -20.51 3.72
N LEU A 301 1.86 -20.09 4.30
CA LEU A 301 1.86 -19.56 5.65
C LEU A 301 1.70 -20.70 6.63
N ILE A 302 2.65 -20.81 7.56
CA ILE A 302 2.59 -21.70 8.74
C ILE A 302 2.51 -20.86 10.00
N GLY A 303 2.10 -21.47 11.08
CA GLY A 303 1.91 -20.85 12.38
C GLY A 303 0.64 -21.38 13.03
N PHE A 304 0.51 -21.20 14.32
CA PHE A 304 -0.64 -21.69 15.05
C PHE A 304 -1.22 -20.61 15.94
N ARG A 305 -2.42 -20.15 15.58
CA ARG A 305 -3.20 -19.14 16.29
C ARG A 305 -4.64 -19.62 16.47
N GLY A 306 -5.43 -18.87 17.21
CA GLY A 306 -6.86 -19.11 17.38
C GLY A 306 -7.71 -18.58 16.22
N SER A 307 -8.98 -18.37 16.49
CA SER A 307 -9.92 -17.83 15.53
C SER A 307 -10.08 -16.31 15.69
N GLY A 308 -10.40 -15.61 14.61
CA GLY A 308 -10.69 -14.18 14.67
C GLY A 308 -9.52 -13.29 15.12
N ASP A 309 -8.30 -13.63 14.71
CA ASP A 309 -7.05 -12.89 15.04
C ASP A 309 -6.65 -12.91 16.52
N HIS A 310 -7.12 -13.88 17.29
CA HIS A 310 -6.78 -14.09 18.69
C HIS A 310 -5.75 -15.22 18.89
N PRO A 311 -5.03 -15.26 20.03
CA PRO A 311 -4.27 -16.43 20.45
C PRO A 311 -5.12 -17.68 20.51
N PHE A 312 -4.54 -18.87 20.36
CA PHE A 312 -5.31 -20.12 20.38
C PHE A 312 -6.01 -20.36 21.74
N TRP A 313 -5.50 -19.78 22.82
CA TRP A 313 -6.05 -19.89 24.17
C TRP A 313 -7.12 -18.84 24.50
N GLU A 314 -7.41 -17.91 23.61
CA GLU A 314 -8.43 -16.87 23.80
C GLU A 314 -9.67 -17.15 22.96
N LEU A 315 -10.79 -16.65 23.43
CA LEU A 315 -12.04 -16.69 22.67
C LEU A 315 -11.98 -15.69 21.52
N GLY A 316 -12.09 -16.17 20.29
CA GLY A 316 -12.16 -15.30 19.12
C GLY A 316 -13.46 -14.50 19.05
N ASP A 317 -13.46 -13.43 18.26
CA ASP A 317 -14.62 -12.54 18.04
C ASP A 317 -15.86 -13.29 17.54
N ASN A 318 -15.67 -14.45 16.90
CA ASN A 318 -16.73 -15.33 16.40
C ASN A 318 -17.19 -16.39 17.42
N GLY A 319 -16.75 -16.31 18.67
CA GLY A 319 -17.11 -17.24 19.72
C GLY A 319 -16.42 -18.61 19.66
N ILE A 320 -15.38 -18.77 18.85
CA ILE A 320 -14.59 -20.00 18.72
C ILE A 320 -13.31 -19.87 19.55
N VAL A 321 -13.04 -20.88 20.37
CA VAL A 321 -11.77 -21.05 21.09
C VAL A 321 -11.16 -22.41 20.79
N VAL A 322 -9.84 -22.48 20.67
CA VAL A 322 -9.11 -23.74 20.62
C VAL A 322 -8.85 -24.17 22.08
N GLY A 323 -9.40 -25.29 22.52
CA GLY A 323 -9.19 -25.80 23.88
C GLY A 323 -7.76 -26.30 24.10
N GLY A 324 -7.32 -26.30 25.37
CA GLY A 324 -6.02 -26.83 25.75
C GLY A 324 -4.96 -25.76 26.08
N ASP A 325 -5.39 -24.64 26.66
CA ASP A 325 -4.47 -23.65 27.23
C ASP A 325 -3.70 -24.24 28.43
N PRO A 326 -2.36 -24.30 28.38
CA PRO A 326 -1.55 -24.78 29.51
C PRO A 326 -1.39 -23.72 30.63
N GLY A 327 -1.82 -22.46 30.40
CA GLY A 327 -1.79 -21.39 31.38
C GLY A 327 -0.47 -20.66 31.53
N ASN A 328 0.57 -21.00 30.75
CA ASN A 328 1.84 -20.28 30.77
C ASN A 328 2.49 -20.20 29.39
N ASP A 329 3.27 -19.17 29.16
CA ASP A 329 3.78 -18.81 27.85
C ASP A 329 4.83 -19.77 27.30
N LYS A 330 5.61 -20.42 28.17
CA LYS A 330 6.60 -21.43 27.74
C LYS A 330 5.90 -22.64 27.11
N GLU A 331 4.90 -23.22 27.78
CA GLU A 331 4.16 -24.37 27.26
C GLU A 331 3.27 -24.00 26.06
N ARG A 332 2.72 -22.76 26.04
CA ARG A 332 2.04 -22.20 24.84
C ARG A 332 2.98 -22.18 23.65
N GLY A 333 4.23 -21.73 23.85
CA GLY A 333 5.28 -21.74 22.83
C GLY A 333 5.63 -23.15 22.35
N GLU A 334 5.71 -24.14 23.24
CA GLU A 334 5.98 -25.53 22.90
C GLU A 334 4.85 -26.14 22.03
N ILE A 335 3.59 -25.84 22.34
CA ILE A 335 2.44 -26.24 21.53
C ILE A 335 2.52 -25.61 20.13
N ILE A 336 2.75 -24.30 20.04
CA ILE A 336 2.86 -23.58 18.78
C ILE A 336 4.00 -24.14 17.92
N ASN A 337 5.18 -24.38 18.51
CA ASN A 337 6.32 -24.98 17.81
C ASN A 337 5.96 -26.37 17.24
N SER A 338 5.36 -27.24 18.05
CA SER A 338 4.97 -28.57 17.62
C SER A 338 3.94 -28.54 16.46
N MET A 339 2.91 -27.71 16.58
CA MET A 339 1.87 -27.57 15.55
C MET A 339 2.46 -27.00 14.24
N THR A 340 3.35 -26.02 14.35
CA THR A 340 3.98 -25.35 13.21
C THR A 340 4.94 -26.29 12.47
N GLU A 341 5.75 -27.05 13.20
CA GLU A 341 6.63 -28.07 12.63
C GLU A 341 5.83 -29.14 11.86
N LYS A 342 4.72 -29.60 12.46
CA LYS A 342 3.85 -30.58 11.78
C LYS A 342 3.25 -30.01 10.49
N MET A 343 2.82 -28.75 10.48
CA MET A 343 2.35 -28.08 9.24
C MET A 343 3.42 -28.05 8.17
N TYR A 344 4.67 -27.75 8.54
CA TYR A 344 5.79 -27.73 7.61
C TYR A 344 6.04 -29.12 6.99
N GLU A 345 6.05 -30.17 7.80
CA GLU A 345 6.20 -31.54 7.32
C GLU A 345 5.03 -31.99 6.43
N MET A 346 3.81 -31.57 6.73
CA MET A 346 2.63 -31.85 5.89
C MET A 346 2.78 -31.21 4.49
N ILE A 347 3.24 -29.99 4.42
CA ILE A 347 3.51 -29.31 3.13
C ILE A 347 4.56 -30.07 2.34
N LYS A 348 5.71 -30.38 2.94
CA LYS A 348 6.81 -31.12 2.28
C LYS A 348 6.32 -32.44 1.72
N THR A 349 5.63 -33.20 2.53
CA THR A 349 5.10 -34.52 2.15
C THR A 349 4.08 -34.39 1.02
N THR A 350 3.14 -33.49 1.13
CA THR A 350 2.05 -33.36 0.16
C THR A 350 2.53 -32.81 -1.18
N MET A 351 3.43 -31.84 -1.14
CA MET A 351 3.99 -31.25 -2.36
C MET A 351 5.09 -32.09 -2.99
N GLY A 352 5.69 -33.02 -2.24
CA GLY A 352 6.89 -33.75 -2.68
C GLY A 352 8.12 -32.84 -2.84
N ASP A 353 8.15 -31.76 -2.06
CA ASP A 353 9.22 -30.75 -2.07
C ASP A 353 9.82 -30.68 -0.67
N ASN A 354 11.10 -30.97 -0.56
CA ASN A 354 11.82 -30.94 0.72
C ASN A 354 12.16 -29.52 1.18
N ASN A 355 12.01 -28.51 0.32
CA ASN A 355 12.36 -27.13 0.60
C ASN A 355 11.32 -26.13 0.06
N PRO A 356 10.03 -26.30 0.41
CA PRO A 356 8.97 -25.40 -0.04
C PRO A 356 9.15 -23.98 0.49
N PHE A 357 8.68 -22.98 -0.25
CA PHE A 357 8.61 -21.62 0.26
C PHE A 357 7.53 -21.52 1.33
N VAL A 358 7.96 -21.29 2.57
CA VAL A 358 7.07 -21.10 3.72
C VAL A 358 7.45 -19.84 4.48
N ARG A 359 6.47 -19.24 5.13
CA ARG A 359 6.67 -18.12 6.04
C ARG A 359 5.89 -18.29 7.34
N MET A 360 6.38 -17.74 8.42
CA MET A 360 5.66 -17.56 9.68
C MET A 360 5.64 -16.07 10.01
N THR A 361 4.48 -15.55 10.43
CA THR A 361 4.32 -14.14 10.80
C THR A 361 4.24 -14.00 12.32
N PHE A 362 5.13 -13.19 12.89
CA PHE A 362 5.16 -12.90 14.32
C PHE A 362 4.32 -11.65 14.61
N TYR A 363 3.08 -11.85 15.01
CA TYR A 363 2.14 -10.81 15.35
C TYR A 363 1.56 -11.02 16.74
N ASN A 364 1.31 -9.96 17.50
CA ASN A 364 0.76 -9.98 18.85
C ASN A 364 1.49 -10.98 19.77
N GLU A 365 0.79 -12.03 20.23
CA GLU A 365 1.32 -13.06 21.11
C GLU A 365 2.53 -13.78 20.51
N LEU A 366 2.54 -14.05 19.21
CA LEU A 366 3.67 -14.71 18.57
C LEU A 366 4.93 -13.81 18.57
N SER A 367 4.77 -12.50 18.42
CA SER A 367 5.88 -11.53 18.55
C SER A 367 6.43 -11.51 19.97
N ASN A 368 5.55 -11.54 20.99
CA ASN A 368 5.96 -11.56 22.39
C ASN A 368 6.70 -12.86 22.73
N LEU A 369 6.11 -14.02 22.39
CA LEU A 369 6.71 -15.33 22.63
C LEU A 369 8.06 -15.48 21.89
N MET A 370 8.17 -14.93 20.68
CA MET A 370 9.44 -14.90 19.92
C MET A 370 10.48 -14.02 20.64
N ALA A 371 10.10 -12.84 21.11
CA ALA A 371 10.97 -11.93 21.83
C ALA A 371 11.41 -12.48 23.20
N GLU A 372 10.67 -13.39 23.80
CA GLU A 372 11.00 -14.07 25.06
C GLU A 372 11.76 -15.37 24.86
N GLY A 373 11.93 -15.82 23.60
CA GLY A 373 12.68 -17.04 23.26
C GLY A 373 11.90 -18.33 23.47
N PHE A 374 10.57 -18.28 23.54
CA PHE A 374 9.71 -19.46 23.66
C PHE A 374 9.31 -20.07 22.31
N LEU A 375 9.53 -19.34 21.20
CA LEU A 375 9.31 -19.86 19.85
C LEU A 375 10.64 -20.32 19.23
N ASN A 376 10.57 -21.49 18.60
CA ASN A 376 11.62 -22.06 17.78
C ASN A 376 11.01 -22.53 16.46
N PRO A 377 10.63 -21.59 15.56
CA PRO A 377 9.96 -21.95 14.33
C PRO A 377 10.90 -22.70 13.38
N PRO A 378 10.37 -23.45 12.41
CA PRO A 378 11.16 -24.09 11.36
C PRO A 378 12.13 -23.11 10.72
N SER A 379 13.29 -23.62 10.30
CA SER A 379 14.32 -22.87 9.60
C SER A 379 14.80 -23.66 8.38
N GLY A 380 15.26 -22.94 7.35
CA GLY A 380 15.70 -23.53 6.10
C GLY A 380 15.90 -22.46 5.03
N GLU A 381 16.43 -22.89 3.88
CA GLU A 381 16.74 -21.95 2.79
C GLU A 381 15.53 -21.15 2.30
N ASN A 382 14.35 -21.78 2.26
CA ASN A 382 13.11 -21.17 1.78
C ASN A 382 12.11 -20.90 2.92
N VAL A 383 12.59 -20.83 4.16
CA VAL A 383 11.76 -20.44 5.31
C VAL A 383 11.98 -18.96 5.62
N LEU A 384 10.90 -18.22 5.76
CA LEU A 384 10.88 -16.78 6.01
C LEU A 384 10.27 -16.49 7.39
N TRP A 385 11.00 -15.75 8.21
CA TRP A 385 10.50 -15.22 9.47
C TRP A 385 10.00 -13.79 9.24
N THR A 386 8.69 -13.62 9.21
CA THR A 386 8.06 -12.33 8.91
C THR A 386 7.76 -11.58 10.20
N TYR A 387 8.44 -10.46 10.38
CA TYR A 387 8.25 -9.56 11.51
C TYR A 387 7.24 -8.47 11.14
N VAL A 388 6.33 -8.16 12.05
CA VAL A 388 5.38 -7.08 11.86
C VAL A 388 6.03 -5.78 12.33
N ALA A 389 6.13 -4.83 11.43
CA ALA A 389 6.49 -3.47 11.78
C ALA A 389 5.48 -2.99 12.83
N ALA A 390 6.00 -2.67 14.01
CA ALA A 390 5.19 -2.50 15.18
C ALA A 390 4.08 -1.49 14.95
N ARG A 391 3.00 -1.67 15.66
CA ARG A 391 1.88 -0.76 15.67
C ARG A 391 2.39 0.66 15.92
N ARG A 392 2.03 1.58 15.04
CA ARG A 392 2.24 3.02 15.21
C ARG A 392 3.71 3.40 15.37
N ASP A 393 4.20 3.53 16.60
CA ASP A 393 5.47 4.19 16.90
C ASP A 393 6.60 3.23 17.30
N HIS A 394 6.37 1.93 17.38
CA HIS A 394 7.35 0.99 17.93
C HIS A 394 8.12 0.26 16.83
N TYR A 395 8.99 1.00 16.16
CA TYR A 395 9.84 0.49 15.09
C TYR A 395 11.32 0.57 15.48
N PRO A 396 12.11 -0.44 15.15
CA PRO A 396 11.71 -1.80 14.78
C PRO A 396 11.13 -2.55 15.99
N SER A 397 10.31 -3.58 15.75
CA SER A 397 9.71 -4.37 16.83
C SER A 397 10.76 -5.07 17.71
N LYS A 398 10.39 -5.42 18.95
CA LYS A 398 11.33 -6.02 19.93
C LYS A 398 11.90 -7.34 19.42
N ASP A 399 11.08 -8.22 18.87
CA ASP A 399 11.47 -9.51 18.31
C ASP A 399 12.43 -9.35 17.12
N LEU A 400 12.18 -8.42 16.18
CA LEU A 400 13.11 -8.12 15.09
C LEU A 400 14.45 -7.58 15.61
N ARG A 401 14.44 -6.72 16.65
CA ARG A 401 15.69 -6.22 17.25
C ARG A 401 16.53 -7.35 17.86
N GLN A 402 15.88 -8.37 18.40
CA GLN A 402 16.51 -9.54 19.00
C GLN A 402 16.88 -10.63 17.99
N HIS A 403 16.46 -10.50 16.73
CA HIS A 403 16.83 -11.47 15.69
C HIS A 403 18.36 -11.60 15.59
N ASN A 404 18.85 -12.83 15.74
CA ASN A 404 20.27 -13.16 15.78
C ASN A 404 20.68 -14.32 14.88
N ASN A 405 19.79 -14.79 13.99
CA ASN A 405 20.07 -15.87 13.04
C ASN A 405 20.19 -15.33 11.61
N PRO A 406 21.38 -14.93 11.14
CA PRO A 406 21.57 -14.36 9.81
C PRO A 406 21.32 -15.33 8.67
N ASN A 407 21.20 -16.63 8.95
CA ASN A 407 20.95 -17.66 7.94
C ASN A 407 19.46 -17.85 7.63
N VAL A 408 18.57 -17.31 8.45
CA VAL A 408 17.12 -17.34 8.21
C VAL A 408 16.72 -16.07 7.48
N LYS A 409 16.11 -16.23 6.31
CA LYS A 409 15.57 -15.09 5.54
C LYS A 409 14.44 -14.42 6.30
N VAL A 410 14.36 -13.10 6.22
CA VAL A 410 13.34 -12.33 6.90
C VAL A 410 12.31 -11.76 5.94
N GLY A 411 11.11 -11.57 6.45
CA GLY A 411 10.05 -10.78 5.86
C GLY A 411 9.70 -9.60 6.76
N LEU A 412 9.11 -8.56 6.17
CA LEU A 412 8.58 -7.42 6.90
C LEU A 412 7.12 -7.18 6.51
N TYR A 413 6.26 -7.10 7.52
CA TYR A 413 4.87 -6.71 7.39
C TYR A 413 4.72 -5.25 7.84
N MET A 414 4.36 -4.37 6.91
CA MET A 414 4.16 -2.94 7.13
C MET A 414 2.67 -2.59 7.17
N ASN A 415 2.31 -1.58 7.97
CA ASN A 415 0.96 -1.05 8.02
C ASN A 415 0.96 0.40 7.49
N PHE A 416 0.49 0.63 6.27
CA PHE A 416 0.13 1.98 5.81
C PHE A 416 -1.23 2.36 6.37
N GLN A 417 -2.11 1.39 6.48
CA GLN A 417 -3.43 1.48 7.08
C GLN A 417 -3.49 0.52 8.28
N PHE A 418 -4.16 0.91 9.35
CA PHE A 418 -4.26 0.09 10.54
C PHE A 418 -5.63 0.19 11.20
N THR A 419 -6.15 -0.97 11.64
CA THR A 419 -7.45 -1.15 12.29
C THR A 419 -7.73 -0.10 13.36
N SER A 420 -8.88 0.51 13.31
CA SER A 420 -9.53 1.38 14.30
C SER A 420 -8.79 2.64 14.77
N THR A 421 -7.47 2.72 14.67
CA THR A 421 -6.68 3.83 15.22
C THR A 421 -5.60 4.35 14.29
N GLY A 422 -5.39 3.69 13.16
CA GLY A 422 -4.37 4.05 12.19
C GLY A 422 -4.83 5.04 11.13
N SER A 423 -4.08 5.05 10.03
CA SER A 423 -4.37 5.87 8.86
C SER A 423 -5.43 5.19 7.98
N HIS A 424 -6.48 5.91 7.60
CA HIS A 424 -7.51 5.43 6.67
C HIS A 424 -7.90 6.46 5.60
N LEU A 425 -7.87 7.74 5.95
CA LEU A 425 -8.37 8.84 5.10
C LEU A 425 -7.27 9.77 4.62
N ALA A 426 -6.06 9.67 5.19
CA ALA A 426 -4.92 10.49 4.81
C ALA A 426 -3.63 9.71 5.02
N PRO A 427 -2.64 9.83 4.11
CA PRO A 427 -1.35 9.15 4.25
C PRO A 427 -0.62 9.62 5.51
N ALA A 428 -0.03 8.68 6.26
CA ALA A 428 0.64 9.00 7.52
C ALA A 428 1.93 8.20 7.75
N GLU A 429 2.15 7.09 7.03
CA GLU A 429 3.35 6.27 7.15
C GLU A 429 4.49 6.87 6.33
N GLY A 430 5.27 7.77 6.90
CA GLY A 430 6.32 8.49 6.19
C GLY A 430 7.31 7.58 5.45
N PRO A 431 7.57 7.80 4.15
CA PRO A 431 8.44 6.95 3.35
C PRO A 431 9.86 6.79 3.90
N TRP A 432 10.39 7.77 4.59
CA TRP A 432 11.71 7.69 5.27
C TRP A 432 11.71 6.69 6.41
N LYS A 433 10.64 6.67 7.22
CA LYS A 433 10.43 5.70 8.28
C LYS A 433 10.29 4.29 7.71
N MET A 434 9.56 4.15 6.61
CA MET A 434 9.43 2.91 5.86
C MET A 434 10.80 2.43 5.39
N GLU A 435 11.58 3.25 4.68
CA GLU A 435 12.92 2.89 4.21
C GLU A 435 13.82 2.45 5.38
N TYR A 436 13.83 3.20 6.49
CA TYR A 436 14.59 2.84 7.69
C TYR A 436 14.25 1.43 8.17
N ASN A 437 12.98 1.07 8.29
CA ASN A 437 12.56 -0.24 8.79
C ASN A 437 12.95 -1.39 7.86
N TYR A 438 12.80 -1.21 6.55
CA TYR A 438 13.25 -2.21 5.58
C TYR A 438 14.78 -2.39 5.60
N ARG A 439 15.54 -1.30 5.65
CA ARG A 439 16.99 -1.34 5.76
C ARG A 439 17.44 -1.99 7.08
N TYR A 440 16.75 -1.70 8.17
CA TYR A 440 17.00 -2.35 9.45
C TYR A 440 16.75 -3.86 9.39
N ALA A 441 15.62 -4.30 8.85
CA ALA A 441 15.33 -5.72 8.67
C ALA A 441 16.39 -6.43 7.82
N MET A 442 16.79 -5.82 6.69
CA MET A 442 17.85 -6.35 5.82
C MET A 442 19.22 -6.43 6.54
N SER A 443 19.50 -5.54 7.50
CA SER A 443 20.75 -5.59 8.28
C SER A 443 20.80 -6.77 9.26
N LYS A 444 19.66 -7.36 9.58
CA LYS A 444 19.56 -8.54 10.45
C LYS A 444 19.76 -9.85 9.70
N ALA A 445 19.12 -9.97 8.54
CA ALA A 445 19.23 -11.13 7.64
C ALA A 445 18.69 -10.77 6.24
N PRO A 446 18.92 -11.58 5.21
CA PRO A 446 18.42 -11.31 3.86
C PRO A 446 16.90 -11.14 3.84
N LEU A 447 16.43 -9.96 3.47
CA LEU A 447 15.01 -9.64 3.32
C LEU A 447 14.52 -10.18 1.97
N GLN A 448 13.56 -11.10 1.99
CA GLN A 448 13.03 -11.76 0.79
C GLN A 448 11.52 -11.63 0.62
N PHE A 449 10.83 -11.10 1.62
CA PHE A 449 9.39 -10.92 1.61
C PHE A 449 8.99 -9.57 2.21
N SER A 450 8.05 -8.93 1.58
CA SER A 450 7.39 -7.73 2.10
C SER A 450 5.89 -7.87 1.89
N VAL A 451 5.11 -7.50 2.89
CA VAL A 451 3.68 -7.28 2.74
C VAL A 451 3.28 -5.96 3.36
N VAL A 452 2.42 -5.23 2.67
CA VAL A 452 1.89 -3.95 3.14
C VAL A 452 0.39 -4.07 3.35
N ASN A 453 -0.06 -3.85 4.59
CA ASN A 453 -1.47 -3.70 4.92
C ASN A 453 -1.96 -2.35 4.35
N MET A 454 -2.75 -2.40 3.29
CA MET A 454 -3.25 -1.24 2.57
C MET A 454 -4.49 -1.59 1.75
N GLY A 455 -5.67 -1.36 2.32
CA GLY A 455 -6.94 -1.54 1.62
C GLY A 455 -7.32 -0.32 0.77
N ASN A 456 -7.21 0.86 1.35
CA ASN A 456 -7.61 2.13 0.72
C ASN A 456 -6.45 2.73 -0.10
N LEU A 457 -6.13 2.14 -1.24
CA LEU A 457 -4.98 2.53 -2.07
C LEU A 457 -4.98 4.01 -2.46
N LYS A 458 -6.16 4.61 -2.70
CA LYS A 458 -6.26 5.99 -3.16
C LYS A 458 -5.60 7.00 -2.21
N GLU A 459 -5.65 6.75 -0.92
CA GLU A 459 -5.04 7.60 0.11
C GLU A 459 -3.52 7.41 0.21
N HIS A 460 -3.00 6.28 -0.27
CA HIS A 460 -1.60 5.86 -0.05
C HIS A 460 -0.75 5.83 -1.33
N LEU A 461 -1.11 6.59 -2.38
CA LEU A 461 -0.46 6.47 -3.69
C LEU A 461 1.05 6.73 -3.67
N ALA A 462 1.50 7.77 -2.97
CA ALA A 462 2.92 8.07 -2.85
C ALA A 462 3.65 6.98 -2.03
N GLU A 463 3.08 6.57 -0.90
CA GLU A 463 3.64 5.52 -0.04
C GLU A 463 3.76 4.19 -0.78
N ALA A 464 2.70 3.79 -1.51
CA ALA A 464 2.67 2.57 -2.31
C ALA A 464 3.71 2.58 -3.44
N SER A 465 3.83 3.71 -4.15
CA SER A 465 4.81 3.87 -5.23
C SER A 465 6.25 3.81 -4.71
N LEU A 466 6.53 4.51 -3.60
CA LEU A 466 7.86 4.54 -2.99
C LEU A 466 8.23 3.19 -2.35
N ASN A 467 7.27 2.50 -1.74
CA ASN A 467 7.48 1.14 -1.24
C ASN A 467 7.85 0.16 -2.36
N ALA A 468 7.08 0.17 -3.44
CA ALA A 468 7.35 -0.68 -4.60
C ALA A 468 8.72 -0.39 -5.21
N ALA A 469 9.09 0.88 -5.34
CA ALA A 469 10.39 1.30 -5.84
C ALA A 469 11.54 0.86 -4.91
N LEU A 470 11.41 1.01 -3.60
CA LEU A 470 12.39 0.56 -2.61
C LEU A 470 12.65 -0.95 -2.75
N LEU A 471 11.58 -1.75 -2.80
CA LEU A 471 11.68 -3.21 -2.84
C LEU A 471 12.26 -3.73 -4.15
N TYR A 472 12.07 -3.00 -5.25
CA TYR A 472 12.61 -3.36 -6.57
C TYR A 472 14.03 -2.85 -6.78
N PHE A 473 14.27 -1.54 -6.56
CA PHE A 473 15.52 -0.84 -6.89
C PHE A 473 16.49 -0.71 -5.71
N TRP A 474 16.39 -1.54 -4.73
CA TRP A 474 17.02 -1.52 -3.41
C TRP A 474 18.36 -0.76 -3.30
N ASP A 475 19.35 -1.15 -4.15
CA ASP A 475 20.72 -0.62 -4.08
C ASP A 475 20.82 0.83 -4.63
N ASN A 476 19.90 1.23 -5.49
CA ASN A 476 19.84 2.54 -6.13
C ASN A 476 18.67 3.41 -5.64
N TYR A 477 18.05 3.01 -4.53
CA TYR A 477 16.90 3.72 -3.98
C TYR A 477 17.33 4.65 -2.84
N SER A 478 16.82 5.88 -2.89
CA SER A 478 16.64 6.74 -1.72
C SER A 478 15.24 7.35 -1.77
N THR A 479 14.62 7.53 -0.62
CA THR A 479 13.29 8.16 -0.54
C THR A 479 13.30 9.56 -1.15
N ASP A 480 14.33 10.36 -0.91
CA ASP A 480 14.43 11.73 -1.44
C ASP A 480 14.43 11.76 -2.98
N ASP A 481 15.27 10.93 -3.61
CA ASP A 481 15.37 10.91 -5.08
C ASP A 481 14.11 10.36 -5.74
N PHE A 482 13.56 9.27 -5.19
CA PHE A 482 12.38 8.65 -5.77
C PHE A 482 11.10 9.45 -5.51
N LEU A 483 11.02 10.20 -4.42
CA LEU A 483 9.92 11.13 -4.18
C LEU A 483 9.94 12.29 -5.19
N VAL A 484 11.10 12.82 -5.54
CA VAL A 484 11.22 13.83 -6.61
C VAL A 484 10.79 13.25 -7.96
N LYS A 485 11.17 12.00 -8.28
CA LYS A 485 10.73 11.31 -9.52
C LYS A 485 9.20 11.11 -9.53
N TYR A 486 8.62 10.69 -8.40
CA TYR A 486 7.17 10.57 -8.21
C TYR A 486 6.47 11.92 -8.46
N CYS A 487 6.94 12.97 -7.81
CA CYS A 487 6.37 14.31 -7.97
C CYS A 487 6.50 14.82 -9.42
N ALA A 488 7.62 14.54 -10.10
CA ALA A 488 7.82 14.90 -11.49
C ALA A 488 6.84 14.17 -12.43
N MET A 489 6.55 12.91 -12.15
CA MET A 489 5.63 12.08 -12.93
C MET A 489 4.18 12.54 -12.81
N TYR A 490 3.72 12.86 -11.59
CA TYR A 490 2.31 13.14 -11.31
C TYR A 490 1.96 14.62 -11.23
N PHE A 491 2.92 15.50 -10.97
CA PHE A 491 2.67 16.93 -10.75
C PHE A 491 3.50 17.86 -11.65
N GLY A 492 4.31 17.28 -12.54
CA GLY A 492 5.16 18.01 -13.47
C GLY A 492 6.56 18.29 -12.96
N LYS A 493 7.52 18.34 -13.88
CA LYS A 493 8.95 18.44 -13.57
C LYS A 493 9.34 19.75 -12.90
N GLU A 494 8.69 20.87 -13.28
CA GLU A 494 9.08 22.20 -12.80
C GLU A 494 8.99 22.39 -11.30
N ASN A 495 7.93 21.85 -10.66
CA ASN A 495 7.68 22.01 -9.23
C ASN A 495 8.01 20.74 -8.43
N ALA A 496 8.60 19.72 -9.05
CA ALA A 496 8.78 18.40 -8.45
C ALA A 496 9.56 18.44 -7.12
N LYS A 497 10.66 19.19 -7.05
CA LYS A 497 11.47 19.33 -5.83
C LYS A 497 10.74 20.08 -4.72
N GLU A 498 10.03 21.16 -5.07
CA GLU A 498 9.25 21.94 -4.10
C GLU A 498 8.10 21.08 -3.53
N ILE A 499 7.43 20.28 -4.36
CA ILE A 499 6.35 19.39 -3.94
C ILE A 499 6.91 18.22 -3.10
N ALA A 500 8.06 17.66 -3.46
CA ALA A 500 8.72 16.64 -2.64
C ALA A 500 9.08 17.18 -1.24
N GLN A 501 9.52 18.42 -1.13
CA GLN A 501 9.75 19.06 0.16
C GLN A 501 8.43 19.24 0.95
N LEU A 502 7.33 19.56 0.27
CA LEU A 502 6.02 19.62 0.93
C LEU A 502 5.57 18.24 1.47
N TYR A 503 5.82 17.15 0.74
CA TYR A 503 5.58 15.80 1.25
C TYR A 503 6.42 15.50 2.49
N HIS A 504 7.73 15.84 2.45
CA HIS A 504 8.59 15.69 3.62
C HIS A 504 8.00 16.43 4.83
N ASP A 505 7.65 17.68 4.68
CA ASP A 505 7.15 18.50 5.78
C ASP A 505 5.75 18.09 6.25
N TYR A 506 4.95 17.55 5.34
CA TYR A 506 3.66 16.94 5.67
C TYR A 506 3.82 15.73 6.61
N TYR A 507 4.69 14.79 6.27
CA TYR A 507 4.98 13.65 7.14
C TYR A 507 5.68 14.06 8.43
N TYR A 508 6.58 15.04 8.36
CA TYR A 508 7.23 15.60 9.53
C TYR A 508 6.24 16.25 10.51
N SER A 509 5.11 16.76 10.02
CA SER A 509 4.04 17.33 10.86
C SER A 509 3.42 16.30 11.81
N TYR A 510 3.39 15.02 11.44
CA TYR A 510 3.05 13.94 12.36
C TYR A 510 4.14 13.72 13.41
N TRP A 511 5.41 13.75 13.00
CA TRP A 511 6.56 13.46 13.87
C TRP A 511 6.79 14.54 14.93
N ASN A 512 6.31 15.74 14.70
CA ASN A 512 6.36 16.83 15.68
C ASN A 512 5.49 16.59 16.93
N GLN A 513 4.66 15.58 16.94
CA GLN A 513 3.76 15.31 18.07
C GLN A 513 4.52 14.78 19.29
N LYS A 514 5.56 13.96 19.08
CA LYS A 514 6.35 13.33 20.14
C LYS A 514 7.81 13.18 19.71
N GLU A 515 8.73 13.22 20.65
CA GLU A 515 10.13 12.84 20.42
C GLU A 515 10.26 11.32 20.23
N SER A 516 11.20 10.88 19.39
CA SER A 516 11.51 9.46 19.25
C SER A 516 12.28 8.96 20.44
N ASP A 517 11.96 7.74 20.91
CA ASP A 517 12.71 7.03 21.96
C ASP A 517 13.95 6.30 21.41
N PHE A 518 14.17 6.33 20.10
CA PHE A 518 15.28 5.66 19.42
C PHE A 518 16.23 6.67 18.80
N GLU A 519 17.52 6.49 19.10
CA GLU A 519 18.58 7.28 18.50
C GLU A 519 18.62 7.06 16.98
N ASN A 520 18.77 8.14 16.22
CA ASN A 520 18.84 8.15 14.76
C ASN A 520 17.59 7.62 14.02
N MET A 521 16.46 7.45 14.70
CA MET A 521 15.19 7.16 14.05
C MET A 521 14.39 8.44 13.80
N PRO A 522 13.60 8.47 12.71
CA PRO A 522 12.57 9.50 12.55
C PRO A 522 11.68 9.54 13.79
N ARG A 523 11.30 10.74 14.20
CA ARG A 523 10.33 10.91 15.28
C ARG A 523 9.07 10.12 14.99
N GLN A 524 8.46 9.64 16.04
CA GLN A 524 7.26 8.83 15.93
C GLN A 524 6.04 9.71 16.13
N TYR A 525 4.99 9.36 15.42
CA TYR A 525 3.73 10.08 15.50
C TYR A 525 2.70 9.24 16.26
N ILE A 526 1.79 9.92 16.95
CA ILE A 526 0.78 9.29 17.78
C ILE A 526 -0.58 9.38 17.09
N PHE A 527 -0.86 10.52 16.46
CA PHE A 527 -2.17 10.84 15.92
C PHE A 527 -2.18 10.68 14.40
N GLN A 528 -2.85 9.66 13.95
CA GLN A 528 -3.32 9.47 12.59
C GLN A 528 -4.81 9.81 12.54
N ASP A 529 -5.41 9.88 11.37
CA ASP A 529 -6.77 10.38 11.17
C ASP A 529 -7.84 9.73 12.07
N LEU A 530 -7.85 8.40 12.20
CA LEU A 530 -8.81 7.73 13.09
C LEU A 530 -8.53 7.98 14.57
N ARG A 531 -7.26 8.14 14.95
CA ARG A 531 -6.90 8.47 16.33
C ARG A 531 -7.39 9.87 16.72
N TYR A 532 -7.37 10.83 15.80
CA TYR A 532 -8.02 12.11 16.05
C TYR A 532 -9.51 11.94 16.40
N GLY A 533 -10.22 11.09 15.63
CA GLY A 533 -11.61 10.80 15.90
C GLY A 533 -11.87 10.20 17.28
N LEU A 534 -11.04 9.22 17.70
CA LEU A 534 -11.15 8.64 19.04
C LEU A 534 -10.87 9.67 20.13
N SER A 535 -9.85 10.52 19.95
CA SER A 535 -9.50 11.56 20.92
C SER A 535 -10.63 12.57 21.12
N PHE A 536 -11.31 12.98 20.05
CA PHE A 536 -12.53 13.80 20.16
C PHE A 536 -13.60 13.10 21.01
N SER A 537 -13.82 11.81 20.81
CA SER A 537 -14.78 11.02 21.59
C SER A 537 -14.40 10.94 23.07
N GLU A 538 -13.13 10.66 23.37
CA GLU A 538 -12.62 10.56 24.72
C GLU A 538 -12.69 11.89 25.47
N ILE A 539 -12.28 12.99 24.85
CA ILE A 539 -12.42 14.32 25.42
C ILE A 539 -13.89 14.63 25.70
N SER A 540 -14.81 14.31 24.79
CA SER A 540 -16.24 14.55 24.97
C SER A 540 -16.81 13.73 26.13
N ASN A 541 -16.43 12.45 26.26
CA ASN A 541 -16.95 11.57 27.28
C ASN A 541 -16.42 11.91 28.68
N ASN A 542 -15.18 12.35 28.77
CA ASN A 542 -14.48 12.63 30.02
C ASN A 542 -14.46 14.12 30.40
N TRP A 543 -15.10 14.97 29.59
CA TRP A 543 -15.13 16.41 29.77
C TRP A 543 -15.48 16.89 31.19
N ALA A 544 -16.43 16.23 31.82
CA ALA A 544 -16.90 16.61 33.17
C ALA A 544 -15.89 16.31 34.26
N ASN A 545 -14.97 15.35 34.04
CA ASN A 545 -14.07 14.79 35.05
C ASN A 545 -12.62 15.21 34.88
N GLY A 546 -12.26 15.87 33.77
CA GLY A 546 -10.87 16.26 33.48
C GLY A 546 -9.90 15.07 33.32
N LYS A 547 -10.42 13.84 33.30
CA LYS A 547 -9.65 12.61 33.11
C LYS A 547 -9.81 12.16 31.67
N ILE A 548 -8.72 12.18 30.93
CA ILE A 548 -8.66 11.75 29.55
C ILE A 548 -7.73 10.57 29.48
N ASN A 549 -8.28 9.42 29.18
CA ASN A 549 -7.49 8.23 28.89
C ASN A 549 -7.35 8.11 27.37
N PHE A 550 -6.26 8.65 26.82
CA PHE A 550 -6.00 8.58 25.38
C PHE A 550 -5.45 7.23 24.94
N PHE A 551 -5.00 6.41 25.89
CA PHE A 551 -4.17 5.26 25.58
C PHE A 551 -4.45 4.13 26.57
N ASP A 552 -5.43 3.30 26.28
CA ASP A 552 -5.58 1.99 26.92
C ASP A 552 -4.44 1.02 26.54
N ASP A 553 -3.59 1.43 25.61
CA ASP A 553 -2.46 0.64 25.15
C ASP A 553 -1.21 1.10 25.89
N GLU A 554 -0.68 0.27 26.76
CA GLU A 554 0.56 0.47 27.55
C GLU A 554 1.75 0.97 26.68
N LYS A 555 1.67 0.73 25.38
CA LYS A 555 2.69 1.12 24.39
C LYS A 555 2.74 2.62 24.09
N PHE A 556 1.73 3.38 24.50
CA PHE A 556 1.63 4.82 24.28
C PHE A 556 1.64 5.65 25.55
N ASN A 557 2.22 5.13 26.60
CA ASN A 557 2.32 5.87 27.85
C ASN A 557 3.12 7.15 27.63
N ILE A 558 2.42 8.28 27.40
CA ILE A 558 3.05 9.60 27.22
C ILE A 558 3.34 10.25 28.58
N GLY A 559 3.08 9.60 29.67
CA GLY A 559 3.31 10.11 31.00
C GLY A 559 2.08 10.03 31.91
N ASN A 560 2.18 10.66 33.07
CA ASN A 560 1.19 10.64 34.12
C ASN A 560 -0.15 11.21 33.64
N HIS A 561 -1.27 10.54 33.90
CA HIS A 561 -2.63 10.92 33.49
C HIS A 561 -3.00 12.39 33.75
N ASP A 562 -2.45 13.00 34.79
CA ASP A 562 -2.69 14.40 35.13
C ASP A 562 -2.09 15.41 34.12
N ASN A 563 -1.12 14.97 33.30
CA ASN A 563 -0.45 15.81 32.30
C ASN A 563 -0.87 15.49 30.85
N GLU A 564 -1.62 14.42 30.60
CA GLU A 564 -1.94 13.96 29.24
C GLU A 564 -2.63 15.04 28.39
N LEU A 565 -3.58 15.76 28.99
CA LEU A 565 -4.26 16.84 28.28
C LEU A 565 -3.31 18.00 27.93
N ASN A 566 -2.37 18.33 28.82
CA ASN A 566 -1.36 19.36 28.58
C ASN A 566 -0.40 18.94 27.48
N ASP A 567 0.06 17.70 27.51
CA ASP A 567 0.95 17.13 26.53
C ASP A 567 0.28 17.01 25.17
N LEU A 568 -1.00 16.63 25.16
CA LEU A 568 -1.83 16.65 23.96
C LEU A 568 -1.95 18.06 23.36
N ILE A 569 -2.29 19.07 24.18
CA ILE A 569 -2.39 20.46 23.73
C ILE A 569 -1.06 20.92 23.13
N LYS A 570 0.05 20.66 23.82
CA LYS A 570 1.40 21.03 23.37
C LYS A 570 1.77 20.32 22.06
N GLY A 571 1.59 18.99 22.01
CA GLY A 571 1.91 18.18 20.83
C GLY A 571 1.02 18.55 19.63
N MET A 572 -0.27 18.69 19.87
CA MET A 572 -1.23 19.08 18.81
C MET A 572 -1.00 20.49 18.32
N GLY A 573 -0.63 21.42 19.21
CA GLY A 573 -0.29 22.79 18.81
C GLY A 573 0.90 22.84 17.84
N LYS A 574 1.94 22.05 18.10
CA LYS A 574 3.09 21.91 17.20
C LYS A 574 2.68 21.30 15.85
N SER A 575 1.99 20.19 15.88
CA SER A 575 1.53 19.47 14.70
C SER A 575 0.56 20.32 13.85
N ALA A 576 -0.43 20.95 14.49
CA ALA A 576 -1.39 21.83 13.83
C ALA A 576 -0.70 23.00 13.12
N LYS A 577 0.28 23.63 13.78
CA LYS A 577 1.08 24.71 13.16
C LYS A 577 1.82 24.16 11.93
N SER A 578 2.47 23.02 12.06
CA SER A 578 3.25 22.42 10.99
C SER A 578 2.39 22.09 9.77
N PHE A 579 1.25 21.41 9.94
CA PHE A 579 0.31 21.15 8.85
C PHE A 579 -0.22 22.44 8.21
N THR A 580 -0.45 23.49 9.00
CA THR A 580 -0.90 24.80 8.47
C THR A 580 0.17 25.47 7.63
N ASP A 581 1.42 25.41 8.05
CA ASP A 581 2.55 25.94 7.26
C ASP A 581 2.72 25.19 5.94
N VAL A 582 2.57 23.87 5.96
CA VAL A 582 2.56 23.03 4.73
C VAL A 582 1.40 23.44 3.82
N LEU A 583 0.18 23.59 4.37
CA LEU A 583 -0.99 23.99 3.59
C LEU A 583 -0.78 25.37 2.92
N TYR A 584 -0.26 26.34 3.62
CA TYR A 584 0.01 27.67 3.07
C TYR A 584 0.96 27.60 1.87
N ARG A 585 2.06 26.86 2.01
CA ARG A 585 3.03 26.68 0.92
C ARG A 585 2.45 25.85 -0.23
N ALA A 586 1.66 24.82 0.06
CA ALA A 586 1.00 24.01 -0.94
C ALA A 586 0.00 24.83 -1.78
N ASP A 587 -0.75 25.74 -1.17
CA ASP A 587 -1.65 26.65 -1.89
C ASP A 587 -0.89 27.63 -2.80
N ILE A 588 0.29 28.08 -2.39
CA ILE A 588 1.18 28.89 -3.26
C ILE A 588 1.65 28.09 -4.47
N ILE A 589 2.10 26.84 -4.23
CA ILE A 589 2.60 25.97 -5.30
C ILE A 589 1.46 25.57 -6.25
N ASN A 590 0.26 25.30 -5.74
CA ASN A 590 -0.90 24.98 -6.56
C ASN A 590 -1.22 26.07 -7.62
N LYS A 591 -0.91 27.32 -7.36
CA LYS A 591 -1.07 28.42 -8.33
C LYS A 591 -0.08 28.30 -9.50
N LYS A 592 1.10 27.71 -9.26
CA LYS A 592 2.19 27.53 -10.24
C LYS A 592 2.09 26.22 -11.01
N VAL A 593 1.41 25.20 -10.46
CA VAL A 593 1.25 23.89 -11.11
C VAL A 593 0.53 24.06 -12.44
N GLU A 594 1.05 23.44 -13.52
CA GLU A 594 0.42 23.43 -14.83
C GLU A 594 -1.02 22.91 -14.76
N SER A 595 -1.91 23.46 -15.58
CA SER A 595 -3.33 23.15 -15.56
C SER A 595 -3.65 21.65 -15.63
N ARG A 596 -2.90 20.90 -16.45
CA ARG A 596 -3.06 19.44 -16.60
C ARG A 596 -2.74 18.62 -15.35
N TYR A 597 -1.93 19.14 -14.44
CA TYR A 597 -1.55 18.48 -13.19
C TYR A 597 -2.31 18.99 -11.96
N LYS A 598 -3.15 20.03 -12.11
CA LYS A 598 -3.84 20.65 -10.98
C LYS A 598 -4.78 19.69 -10.25
N THR A 599 -5.57 18.93 -11.02
CA THR A 599 -6.48 17.92 -10.44
C THR A 599 -5.68 16.85 -9.70
N LEU A 600 -4.59 16.35 -10.31
CA LEU A 600 -3.73 15.36 -9.65
C LEU A 600 -3.14 15.89 -8.35
N PHE A 601 -2.57 17.09 -8.36
CA PHE A 601 -1.99 17.70 -7.16
C PHE A 601 -3.04 17.97 -6.10
N ASN A 602 -4.21 18.46 -6.49
CA ASN A 602 -5.32 18.66 -5.59
C ASN A 602 -5.75 17.36 -4.92
N ASP A 603 -6.06 16.33 -5.70
CA ASP A 603 -6.69 15.10 -5.21
C ASP A 603 -5.72 14.19 -4.45
N ASN A 604 -4.43 14.22 -4.79
CA ASN A 604 -3.46 13.28 -4.23
C ASN A 604 -2.52 13.91 -3.19
N PHE A 605 -2.60 15.23 -2.97
CA PHE A 605 -1.79 15.90 -1.95
C PHE A 605 -2.55 17.01 -1.22
N LEU A 606 -3.00 18.05 -1.94
CA LEU A 606 -3.49 19.28 -1.31
C LEU A 606 -4.72 19.05 -0.41
N GLN A 607 -5.64 18.16 -0.82
CA GLN A 607 -6.83 17.88 0.00
C GLN A 607 -6.49 17.11 1.28
N TYR A 608 -5.50 16.23 1.26
CA TYR A 608 -5.02 15.55 2.47
C TYR A 608 -4.33 16.52 3.43
N VAL A 609 -3.55 17.48 2.91
CA VAL A 609 -2.95 18.54 3.73
C VAL A 609 -4.05 19.39 4.38
N ARG A 610 -5.08 19.78 3.62
CA ARG A 610 -6.23 20.54 4.15
C ARG A 610 -6.98 19.77 5.22
N PHE A 611 -7.20 18.47 4.97
CA PHE A 611 -7.85 17.59 5.94
C PHE A 611 -7.06 17.53 7.24
N MET A 612 -5.77 17.23 7.18
CA MET A 612 -4.92 17.09 8.37
C MET A 612 -4.71 18.43 9.08
N ALA A 613 -4.58 19.54 8.37
CA ALA A 613 -4.53 20.86 8.95
C ALA A 613 -5.85 21.19 9.70
N GLY A 614 -6.99 20.84 9.10
CA GLY A 614 -8.31 21.07 9.71
C GLY A 614 -8.52 20.25 10.98
N ILE A 615 -8.27 18.95 10.95
CA ILE A 615 -8.52 18.08 12.12
C ILE A 615 -7.51 18.29 13.24
N SER A 616 -6.23 18.55 12.92
CA SER A 616 -5.22 18.81 13.96
C SER A 616 -5.46 20.11 14.69
N GLN A 617 -5.80 21.19 13.99
CA GLN A 617 -6.21 22.45 14.60
C GLN A 617 -7.51 22.29 15.42
N SER A 618 -8.48 21.55 14.85
CA SER A 618 -9.73 21.25 15.55
C SER A 618 -9.49 20.57 16.89
N LEU A 619 -8.66 19.53 16.92
CA LEU A 619 -8.34 18.80 18.15
C LEU A 619 -7.60 19.69 19.15
N PHE A 620 -6.64 20.49 18.68
CA PHE A 620 -5.94 21.46 19.53
C PHE A 620 -6.92 22.44 20.21
N HIS A 621 -7.80 23.06 19.45
CA HIS A 621 -8.80 24.00 19.99
C HIS A 621 -9.79 23.31 20.92
N PHE A 622 -10.21 22.10 20.59
CA PHE A 622 -11.13 21.33 21.42
C PHE A 622 -10.52 20.94 22.77
N ALA A 623 -9.28 20.43 22.75
CA ALA A 623 -8.53 20.10 23.95
C ALA A 623 -8.26 21.35 24.82
N TYR A 624 -7.88 22.46 24.18
CA TYR A 624 -7.68 23.73 24.88
C TYR A 624 -8.98 24.23 25.55
N ALA A 625 -10.09 24.23 24.84
CA ALA A 625 -11.40 24.58 25.37
C ALA A 625 -11.83 23.67 26.51
N SER A 626 -11.46 22.41 26.50
CA SER A 626 -11.77 21.47 27.57
C SER A 626 -11.04 21.79 28.88
N LYS A 627 -9.83 22.32 28.78
CA LYS A 627 -9.00 22.67 29.93
C LYS A 627 -9.36 24.03 30.53
N ASN A 628 -9.64 25.02 29.70
CA ASN A 628 -9.79 26.40 30.11
C ASN A 628 -11.25 26.84 30.04
N SER A 629 -11.74 27.52 31.09
CA SER A 629 -13.06 28.15 31.09
C SER A 629 -13.05 29.47 30.34
N GLU A 630 -11.91 30.16 30.25
CA GLU A 630 -11.76 31.41 29.52
C GLU A 630 -11.76 31.14 28.02
N ASP A 631 -12.50 31.92 27.26
CA ASP A 631 -12.70 31.82 25.80
C ASP A 631 -13.09 30.39 25.29
N ARG A 632 -13.70 29.59 26.18
CA ARG A 632 -14.16 28.24 25.85
C ARG A 632 -15.05 28.21 24.60
N ASN A 633 -15.94 29.16 24.47
CA ASN A 633 -16.89 29.22 23.35
C ASN A 633 -16.21 29.58 22.03
N GLY A 634 -15.21 30.45 22.04
CA GLY A 634 -14.41 30.79 20.86
C GLY A 634 -13.62 29.61 20.36
N HIS A 635 -12.91 28.93 21.26
CA HIS A 635 -12.16 27.73 20.90
C HIS A 635 -13.05 26.56 20.48
N GLY A 636 -14.20 26.36 21.14
CA GLY A 636 -15.17 25.34 20.75
C GLY A 636 -15.75 25.57 19.36
N GLY A 637 -16.14 26.82 19.06
CA GLY A 637 -16.62 27.21 17.73
C GLY A 637 -15.55 27.00 16.64
N ALA A 638 -14.31 27.37 16.92
CA ALA A 638 -13.17 27.14 16.03
C ALA A 638 -12.95 25.64 15.77
N ALA A 639 -13.01 24.82 16.81
CA ALA A 639 -12.83 23.37 16.67
C ALA A 639 -13.87 22.76 15.71
N ILE A 640 -15.15 23.14 15.84
CA ILE A 640 -16.23 22.63 14.98
C ILE A 640 -16.04 23.09 13.54
N GLY A 641 -15.77 24.37 13.33
CA GLY A 641 -15.59 24.93 11.99
C GLY A 641 -14.41 24.30 11.24
N LEU A 642 -13.28 24.12 11.92
CA LEU A 642 -12.06 23.51 11.35
C LEU A 642 -12.27 22.01 11.03
N TYR A 643 -12.97 21.31 11.90
CA TYR A 643 -13.31 19.90 11.65
C TYR A 643 -14.18 19.76 10.39
N ALA A 644 -15.23 20.58 10.26
CA ALA A 644 -16.09 20.59 9.09
C ALA A 644 -15.32 20.92 7.79
N GLN A 645 -14.40 21.89 7.86
CA GLN A 645 -13.55 22.26 6.73
C GLN A 645 -12.59 21.14 6.32
N GLY A 646 -11.96 20.47 7.30
CA GLY A 646 -11.10 19.34 7.05
C GLY A 646 -11.85 18.20 6.36
N GLN A 647 -13.02 17.81 6.86
CA GLN A 647 -13.84 16.78 6.22
C GLN A 647 -14.25 17.15 4.80
N ARG A 648 -14.65 18.41 4.57
CA ARG A 648 -15.02 18.88 3.23
C ARG A 648 -13.88 18.72 2.23
N ALA A 649 -12.62 18.89 2.66
CA ALA A 649 -11.47 18.71 1.80
C ALA A 649 -11.42 17.31 1.18
N LEU A 650 -11.73 16.26 1.95
CA LEU A 650 -11.78 14.89 1.43
C LEU A 650 -12.86 14.69 0.36
N PHE A 651 -14.04 15.30 0.56
CA PHE A 651 -15.10 15.23 -0.46
C PHE A 651 -14.72 15.95 -1.76
N ASN A 652 -13.88 16.98 -1.68
CA ASN A 652 -13.38 17.70 -2.85
C ASN A 652 -12.34 16.92 -3.68
N SER A 653 -11.85 15.78 -3.19
CA SER A 653 -10.96 14.87 -3.92
C SER A 653 -11.69 13.75 -4.66
N GLN A 654 -13.02 13.73 -4.60
CA GLN A 654 -13.84 12.68 -5.21
C GLN A 654 -14.28 13.08 -6.62
N HIS A 655 -13.64 12.48 -7.63
CA HIS A 655 -13.94 12.73 -9.04
C HIS A 655 -14.09 11.43 -9.83
N GLY A 656 -14.79 11.46 -10.94
CA GLY A 656 -14.91 10.36 -11.89
C GLY A 656 -15.34 9.05 -11.22
N GLU A 657 -14.54 8.02 -11.37
CA GLU A 657 -14.76 6.70 -10.77
C GLU A 657 -14.81 6.72 -9.22
N PHE A 658 -14.25 7.75 -8.62
CA PHE A 658 -14.18 7.94 -7.16
C PHE A 658 -15.20 8.94 -6.62
N SER A 659 -16.21 9.34 -7.41
CA SER A 659 -17.22 10.34 -7.00
C SER A 659 -17.98 10.00 -5.72
N ASN A 660 -18.08 8.70 -5.38
CA ASN A 660 -18.72 8.22 -4.14
C ASN A 660 -17.72 7.47 -3.22
N TRP A 661 -16.42 7.62 -3.41
CA TRP A 661 -15.40 6.87 -2.69
C TRP A 661 -15.56 6.93 -1.16
N ILE A 662 -15.73 8.13 -0.61
CA ILE A 662 -15.92 8.32 0.84
C ILE A 662 -17.39 8.11 1.25
N ASN A 663 -18.34 8.45 0.40
CA ASN A 663 -19.77 8.32 0.70
C ASN A 663 -20.21 6.85 0.84
N ASP A 664 -19.62 5.95 0.06
CA ASP A 664 -19.93 4.54 0.08
C ASP A 664 -19.40 3.81 1.34
N ALA A 665 -18.55 4.47 2.12
CA ALA A 665 -17.98 3.93 3.35
C ALA A 665 -18.98 3.72 4.51
N SER A 666 -20.22 4.15 4.37
CA SER A 666 -21.26 4.04 5.43
C SER A 666 -21.56 2.61 5.91
N GLY A 667 -21.20 1.59 5.13
CA GLY A 667 -21.35 0.18 5.46
C GLY A 667 -20.04 -0.57 5.70
N ALA A 668 -18.92 0.13 5.79
CA ALA A 668 -17.61 -0.48 5.93
C ALA A 668 -17.41 -1.17 7.29
N LYS A 669 -16.58 -2.22 7.31
CA LYS A 669 -16.28 -3.06 8.47
C LYS A 669 -15.94 -2.26 9.74
N PHE A 670 -15.23 -1.16 9.60
CA PHE A 670 -14.82 -0.31 10.72
C PHE A 670 -15.64 0.97 10.86
N GLY A 671 -16.68 1.13 10.07
CA GLY A 671 -17.68 2.18 10.24
C GLY A 671 -17.11 3.60 10.18
N ILE A 672 -16.13 3.86 9.30
CA ILE A 672 -15.57 5.21 9.18
C ILE A 672 -16.66 6.23 8.92
N GLY A 673 -17.57 5.97 7.99
CA GLY A 673 -18.72 6.83 7.75
C GLY A 673 -19.60 7.01 8.99
N SER A 674 -19.87 5.93 9.74
CA SER A 674 -20.63 5.99 10.98
C SER A 674 -19.83 6.61 12.13
N ARG A 675 -18.53 6.35 12.23
CA ARG A 675 -17.64 6.99 13.20
C ARG A 675 -17.46 8.47 12.92
N TYR A 676 -17.22 8.85 11.67
CA TYR A 676 -17.17 10.27 11.28
C TYR A 676 -18.51 10.96 11.42
N SER A 677 -19.63 10.34 11.05
CA SER A 677 -20.95 10.88 11.30
C SER A 677 -21.27 10.96 12.80
N SER A 678 -20.80 10.02 13.61
CA SER A 678 -20.94 10.07 15.07
C SER A 678 -20.03 11.11 15.69
N ILE A 679 -18.85 11.34 15.13
CA ILE A 679 -17.92 12.40 15.57
C ILE A 679 -18.47 13.76 15.16
N THR A 680 -18.96 13.95 13.94
CA THR A 680 -19.66 15.17 13.53
C THR A 680 -20.91 15.44 14.36
N LYS A 681 -21.65 14.41 14.73
CA LYS A 681 -22.77 14.52 15.67
C LYS A 681 -22.31 14.84 17.08
N ARG A 682 -21.18 14.29 17.54
CA ARG A 682 -20.63 14.51 18.89
C ARG A 682 -19.90 15.84 19.04
N VAL A 683 -19.34 16.38 17.98
CA VAL A 683 -18.71 17.71 17.94
C VAL A 683 -19.73 18.81 17.66
N LYS A 684 -21.04 18.52 17.61
CA LYS A 684 -22.06 19.56 17.66
C LYS A 684 -21.98 20.30 19.00
N MET A 685 -22.13 21.61 18.96
CA MET A 685 -22.12 22.46 20.17
C MET A 685 -23.04 21.94 21.27
N GLU A 686 -24.17 21.33 20.91
CA GLU A 686 -25.14 20.71 21.82
C GLU A 686 -24.54 19.48 22.55
N ASP A 687 -23.75 18.68 21.89
CA ASP A 687 -23.16 17.47 22.44
C ASP A 687 -21.90 17.76 23.28
N CYS A 688 -21.20 18.84 23.01
CA CYS A 688 -20.01 19.26 23.75
C CYS A 688 -20.34 19.96 25.08
N LYS A 689 -21.64 20.12 25.44
CA LYS A 689 -22.09 20.89 26.61
C LYS A 689 -21.35 22.23 26.76
N PHE A 690 -21.03 22.88 25.68
CA PHE A 690 -20.65 24.28 25.72
C PHE A 690 -21.90 25.04 26.13
N ASN A 691 -22.19 25.09 27.42
CA ASN A 691 -23.20 25.96 27.94
C ASN A 691 -22.79 27.40 27.62
N ALA A 692 -23.19 27.84 26.44
CA ALA A 692 -23.30 29.26 26.19
C ALA A 692 -24.33 29.77 27.19
N GLY A 693 -23.89 30.18 28.36
CA GLY A 693 -24.70 30.79 29.39
C GLY A 693 -25.25 32.14 28.97
N THR A 694 -25.54 32.35 27.69
CA THR A 694 -26.26 33.50 27.15
C THR A 694 -26.91 33.13 25.83
N LYS A 695 -28.16 33.48 25.73
CA LYS A 695 -29.10 33.31 24.63
C LYS A 695 -28.65 33.89 23.28
N ASN A 696 -27.59 33.39 22.70
CA ASN A 696 -27.33 33.59 21.28
C ASN A 696 -27.05 32.25 20.65
N THR A 697 -28.15 31.58 20.27
CA THR A 697 -28.14 30.50 19.27
C THR A 697 -27.73 31.07 17.92
N ASN A 698 -26.51 31.51 17.77
CA ASN A 698 -25.89 31.59 16.46
C ASN A 698 -25.56 30.16 16.05
N THR A 699 -26.58 29.50 15.54
CA THR A 699 -26.39 28.38 14.61
C THR A 699 -25.50 28.91 13.50
N TYR A 700 -24.22 28.57 13.52
CA TYR A 700 -23.38 28.72 12.36
C TYR A 700 -23.89 27.72 11.31
N THR A 701 -24.98 28.04 10.66
CA THR A 701 -25.37 27.47 9.40
C THR A 701 -24.38 27.97 8.39
N TYR A 702 -23.44 27.11 8.06
CA TYR A 702 -22.48 27.32 6.98
C TYR A 702 -23.27 27.33 5.67
N THR A 703 -23.68 28.51 5.21
CA THR A 703 -24.20 28.68 3.86
C THR A 703 -23.02 28.79 2.92
N GLU A 704 -22.92 27.81 2.03
CA GLU A 704 -21.90 27.67 1.06
C GLU A 704 -21.88 28.80 0.03
N SER A 705 -20.68 29.35 -0.20
CA SER A 705 -20.30 29.89 -1.51
C SER A 705 -19.08 29.15 -1.99
N PRO A 706 -19.13 28.53 -3.17
CA PRO A 706 -17.97 27.86 -3.73
C PRO A 706 -16.92 28.91 -4.12
N GLY A 707 -15.71 28.77 -3.64
CA GLY A 707 -14.54 29.33 -4.29
C GLY A 707 -14.00 30.68 -3.80
N THR A 708 -14.26 31.14 -2.60
CA THR A 708 -13.68 32.38 -2.13
C THR A 708 -13.02 32.28 -0.75
N GLY A 709 -11.81 32.78 -0.67
CA GLY A 709 -10.92 33.24 0.37
C GLY A 709 -11.30 33.24 1.85
N VAL A 710 -12.46 32.79 2.27
CA VAL A 710 -12.84 32.67 3.68
C VAL A 710 -11.96 31.66 4.42
N PHE A 711 -11.52 30.60 3.73
CA PHE A 711 -10.56 29.63 4.25
C PHE A 711 -9.22 30.30 4.59
N ASP A 712 -8.71 31.15 3.71
CA ASP A 712 -7.43 31.86 3.90
C ASP A 712 -7.51 32.87 5.05
N ILE A 713 -8.66 33.49 5.24
CA ILE A 713 -8.87 34.48 6.33
C ILE A 713 -8.96 33.78 7.68
N LEU A 714 -9.69 32.65 7.77
CA LEU A 714 -9.81 31.89 9.01
C LEU A 714 -8.46 31.23 9.39
N ILE A 715 -7.71 30.69 8.43
CA ILE A 715 -6.36 30.18 8.69
C ILE A 715 -5.43 31.30 9.18
N LYS A 716 -5.47 32.50 8.59
CA LYS A 716 -4.66 33.64 9.02
C LYS A 716 -5.01 34.12 10.43
N ILE A 717 -6.31 34.21 10.75
CA ILE A 717 -6.76 34.60 12.09
C ILE A 717 -6.33 33.56 13.12
N GLN A 718 -6.41 32.30 12.79
CA GLN A 718 -6.05 31.21 13.71
C GLN A 718 -4.53 31.02 13.83
N GLN A 719 -3.76 31.26 12.77
CA GLN A 719 -2.31 31.29 12.83
C GLN A 719 -1.80 32.38 13.79
N LEU A 720 -2.46 33.52 13.83
CA LEU A 720 -2.18 34.59 14.80
C LEU A 720 -2.53 34.14 16.23
N GLN A 721 -3.63 33.42 16.40
CA GLN A 721 -4.06 32.91 17.71
C GLN A 721 -3.14 31.78 18.21
N ILE A 722 -2.81 30.78 17.36
CA ILE A 722 -1.89 29.69 17.68
C ILE A 722 -0.50 30.25 18.01
N ASN A 723 0.03 31.17 17.21
CA ASN A 723 1.31 31.81 17.47
C ASN A 723 1.30 32.61 18.80
N GLY A 724 0.22 33.25 19.13
CA GLY A 724 0.04 33.94 20.41
C GLY A 724 0.02 33.03 21.62
N TYR A 725 -0.45 31.78 21.47
CA TYR A 725 -0.50 30.78 22.54
C TYR A 725 0.76 29.93 22.66
N LEU A 726 1.49 29.72 21.56
CA LEU A 726 2.75 28.96 21.56
C LEU A 726 3.96 29.79 22.02
N LEU A 727 3.84 31.12 22.00
CA LEU A 727 4.89 32.06 22.43
C LEU A 727 4.74 32.51 23.89
N LYS A 728 3.65 32.14 24.56
CA LYS A 728 3.43 32.28 26.01
C LYS A 728 3.53 30.93 26.70
#